data_be36ba62f03a1a62c316cda02f1d2c15
#
_entry.id   be36ba62f03a1a62c316cda02f1d2c15
#
_cell.length_a   1.000
_cell.length_b   1.000
_cell.length_c   1.000
_cell.angle_alpha   90.00
_cell.angle_beta   90.00
_cell.angle_gamma   90.00
#
_symmetry.space_group_name_H-M   'P 1'
#
loop_
_entity.id
_entity.type
_entity.pdbx_description
1 polymer ?
#
loop_
_entity_poly.entity_id
_entity_poly.type
_entity_poly.pdbx_seq_one_letter_code
_entity_poly.pdbx_strand_id
1 'polypeptide(L)'
;MPLYLSKSKYCLGVQCPKMLWLHRHKAAEFDDSCIDEGAMETGNEVGDLAKNLFGSYVEVPYSQHHQDMLDMTKKLIEQCAPVIAEATFAYRGLLCRADILKNLGGNAVELYEVKSSTGIREIYFDDVSFQCYVLSMLGYDVRRACLVHINNQYVRHGDLDLKQLFAMEDITDRVLGVQGQVQDTLDYLQSYMGQKSEPDDGIGEHCFSPYACGFFDYCARNLPNPSVFDLSGMKLSKKFKLYHEGKVSFQQLKDSGVLSPRQTMQVEHELSERAPYINKRLIQEFLQGCSYPLYFLDFESFQPAVPLYENSRPYEQIPFQYSLHYIESKDGDIKHKEFLAHPGNDPRPEIAKHLCEDIPSDVCVLTYSMSFEKGRIKNLAEICPEFSDHLMAIYGNIQDLMIPFRRRDYYTKAMKGSYSIKTVLPAMFPDDPKLDYQNLDGVHNGGEASDVFKRMHHMSADEINKHREYLLKYCELDTWAMVKIWQKLQEMLAPENMDDWISEMEDSLLIAVIGLGETGDKAVEYFQKKHWLKIERKMPCKNFIHPIFMHDGNIVTTATDDGRPFDMFVIVAEFDDGKIQKKIKDVLANILKEPGNRRPSMGWRQLVIGIDINPANTWERLYEIYNKFAHVLDALFPLNASIVQKSESLYAAAFQPLEMILLMVSTPNLIGFEFYDIANVLSKSGLALFGFGESNDAVTPLREVTKRAIESIPNEAILRGAVWKVANFKRRSNDIRRDFMGEAVDALEIMEACIPFRTFAVYGANTEFDRRELGRQAYIIASLQVK
;
A
#
# COMPACT_ATOMS: atom_id res chain seq x y z
N MET A 1 -31.25 -6.71 -35.98
CA MET A 1 -31.05 -8.12 -35.70
C MET A 1 -31.47 -8.36 -34.26
N PRO A 2 -32.06 -9.49 -33.91
CA PRO A 2 -32.35 -9.78 -32.53
C PRO A 2 -31.06 -9.81 -31.70
N LEU A 3 -31.11 -9.28 -30.49
CA LEU A 3 -29.98 -9.28 -29.53
C LEU A 3 -29.87 -10.69 -28.92
N TYR A 4 -28.69 -11.32 -29.06
CA TYR A 4 -28.39 -12.59 -28.41
C TYR A 4 -27.45 -12.34 -27.26
N LEU A 5 -27.97 -12.41 -26.02
CA LEU A 5 -27.20 -12.17 -24.81
C LEU A 5 -27.33 -13.36 -23.84
N SER A 6 -26.20 -13.87 -23.41
CA SER A 6 -26.11 -14.65 -22.15
C SER A 6 -26.08 -13.73 -20.94
N LYS A 7 -26.33 -14.27 -19.72
CA LYS A 7 -26.21 -13.53 -18.48
C LYS A 7 -24.85 -12.81 -18.36
N SER A 8 -23.74 -13.50 -18.69
CA SER A 8 -22.40 -12.90 -18.68
C SER A 8 -22.26 -11.74 -19.66
N LYS A 9 -22.79 -11.88 -20.88
CA LYS A 9 -22.77 -10.79 -21.89
C LYS A 9 -23.65 -9.61 -21.48
N TYR A 10 -24.76 -9.85 -20.79
CA TYR A 10 -25.56 -8.77 -20.23
C TYR A 10 -24.74 -7.98 -19.20
N CYS A 11 -24.08 -8.66 -18.22
CA CYS A 11 -23.22 -8.00 -17.24
C CYS A 11 -22.05 -7.23 -17.88
N LEU A 12 -21.43 -7.78 -18.94
CA LEU A 12 -20.43 -7.04 -19.73
C LEU A 12 -21.01 -5.77 -20.33
N GLY A 13 -22.24 -5.84 -20.89
CA GLY A 13 -22.93 -4.68 -21.43
C GLY A 13 -23.30 -3.63 -20.38
N VAL A 14 -23.67 -4.06 -19.16
CA VAL A 14 -23.91 -3.18 -18.01
C VAL A 14 -22.64 -2.47 -17.59
N GLN A 15 -21.53 -3.20 -17.51
CA GLN A 15 -20.23 -2.59 -17.18
C GLN A 15 -19.79 -1.61 -18.26
N CYS A 16 -19.86 -1.99 -19.53
CA CYS A 16 -19.44 -1.17 -20.66
C CYS A 16 -20.11 -1.64 -21.96
N PRO A 17 -21.08 -0.91 -22.51
CA PRO A 17 -21.74 -1.26 -23.79
C PRO A 17 -20.74 -1.39 -24.95
N LYS A 18 -19.69 -0.53 -24.96
CA LYS A 18 -18.63 -0.59 -25.98
C LYS A 18 -17.84 -1.89 -25.90
N MET A 19 -17.59 -2.44 -24.71
CA MET A 19 -16.93 -3.74 -24.56
C MET A 19 -17.74 -4.85 -25.25
N LEU A 20 -19.07 -4.85 -25.09
CA LEU A 20 -19.96 -5.80 -25.76
C LEU A 20 -19.92 -5.64 -27.30
N TRP A 21 -19.89 -4.40 -27.81
CA TRP A 21 -19.73 -4.10 -29.21
C TRP A 21 -18.39 -4.56 -29.78
N LEU A 22 -17.28 -4.30 -29.03
CA LEU A 22 -15.92 -4.70 -29.41
C LEU A 22 -15.76 -6.22 -29.45
N HIS A 23 -16.32 -6.97 -28.52
CA HIS A 23 -16.35 -8.45 -28.59
C HIS A 23 -16.96 -8.98 -29.86
N ARG A 24 -17.95 -8.28 -30.45
CA ARG A 24 -18.57 -8.68 -31.68
C ARG A 24 -17.79 -8.28 -32.94
N HIS A 25 -17.16 -7.10 -32.92
CA HIS A 25 -16.60 -6.46 -34.11
C HIS A 25 -15.07 -6.41 -34.14
N LYS A 26 -14.41 -6.56 -32.98
CA LYS A 26 -12.99 -6.38 -32.78
C LYS A 26 -12.41 -7.41 -31.80
N ALA A 27 -12.92 -8.64 -31.83
CA ALA A 27 -12.51 -9.69 -30.87
C ALA A 27 -11.00 -9.93 -30.84
N ALA A 28 -10.28 -9.72 -31.93
CA ALA A 28 -8.83 -9.87 -32.00
C ALA A 28 -8.03 -8.82 -31.18
N GLU A 29 -8.68 -7.73 -30.76
CA GLU A 29 -8.07 -6.68 -29.94
C GLU A 29 -8.24 -6.94 -28.43
N PHE A 30 -8.83 -8.07 -28.06
CA PHE A 30 -9.03 -8.45 -26.68
C PHE A 30 -7.75 -9.03 -26.09
N ASP A 31 -7.28 -8.48 -24.98
CA ASP A 31 -6.16 -9.01 -24.22
C ASP A 31 -6.65 -10.08 -23.23
N ASP A 32 -6.34 -11.33 -23.54
CA ASP A 32 -6.73 -12.50 -22.73
C ASP A 32 -5.95 -12.57 -21.40
N SER A 33 -4.85 -11.83 -21.25
CA SER A 33 -4.05 -11.84 -20.01
C SER A 33 -4.80 -11.28 -18.80
N CYS A 34 -5.91 -10.55 -19.03
CA CYS A 34 -6.80 -10.09 -17.97
C CYS A 34 -7.73 -11.20 -17.42
N ILE A 35 -7.78 -12.38 -18.06
CA ILE A 35 -8.60 -13.52 -17.62
C ILE A 35 -7.81 -14.30 -16.55
N ASP A 36 -8.41 -14.41 -15.39
CA ASP A 36 -7.87 -15.24 -14.30
C ASP A 36 -8.45 -16.66 -14.38
N GLU A 37 -7.71 -17.57 -15.02
CA GLU A 37 -8.12 -18.97 -15.19
C GLU A 37 -8.26 -19.69 -13.84
N GLY A 38 -7.40 -19.39 -12.86
CA GLY A 38 -7.47 -19.96 -11.51
C GLY A 38 -8.75 -19.53 -10.77
N ALA A 39 -9.19 -18.28 -10.96
CA ALA A 39 -10.45 -17.82 -10.42
C ALA A 39 -11.65 -18.51 -11.09
N MET A 40 -11.59 -18.82 -12.38
CA MET A 40 -12.64 -19.58 -13.08
C MET A 40 -12.71 -21.02 -12.57
N GLU A 41 -11.58 -21.70 -12.40
CA GLU A 41 -11.50 -23.06 -11.84
C GLU A 41 -12.06 -23.12 -10.42
N THR A 42 -11.65 -22.16 -9.57
CA THR A 42 -12.20 -21.98 -8.22
C THR A 42 -13.71 -21.73 -8.24
N GLY A 43 -14.20 -20.95 -9.21
CA GLY A 43 -15.64 -20.71 -9.41
C GLY A 43 -16.40 -22.01 -9.68
N ASN A 44 -15.87 -22.88 -10.54
CA ASN A 44 -16.46 -24.17 -10.86
C ASN A 44 -16.46 -25.12 -9.63
N GLU A 45 -15.33 -25.20 -8.91
CA GLU A 45 -15.23 -26.02 -7.68
C GLU A 45 -16.28 -25.60 -6.63
N VAL A 46 -16.38 -24.30 -6.37
CA VAL A 46 -17.37 -23.74 -5.42
C VAL A 46 -18.80 -23.97 -5.90
N GLY A 47 -19.07 -23.81 -7.18
CA GLY A 47 -20.37 -24.06 -7.81
C GLY A 47 -20.80 -25.52 -7.66
N ASP A 48 -19.91 -26.46 -7.98
CA ASP A 48 -20.19 -27.90 -7.87
C ASP A 48 -20.45 -28.34 -6.43
N LEU A 49 -19.71 -27.76 -5.48
CA LEU A 49 -19.92 -28.03 -4.07
C LEU A 49 -21.27 -27.48 -3.57
N ALA A 50 -21.64 -26.27 -4.00
CA ALA A 50 -22.88 -25.60 -3.60
C ALA A 50 -24.14 -26.33 -4.09
N LYS A 51 -24.09 -27.08 -5.18
CA LYS A 51 -25.21 -27.92 -5.68
C LYS A 51 -25.75 -28.87 -4.59
N ASN A 52 -24.89 -29.29 -3.67
CA ASN A 52 -25.23 -30.21 -2.57
C ASN A 52 -25.93 -29.53 -1.36
N LEU A 53 -26.05 -28.20 -1.33
CA LEU A 53 -26.65 -27.45 -0.22
C LEU A 53 -28.08 -27.86 0.12
N PHE A 54 -28.84 -28.30 -0.88
CA PHE A 54 -30.25 -28.63 -0.74
C PHE A 54 -30.53 -30.14 -0.83
N GLY A 55 -29.49 -30.95 -0.71
CA GLY A 55 -29.60 -32.41 -0.79
C GLY A 55 -29.47 -32.90 -2.25
N SER A 56 -30.27 -33.96 -2.58
CA SER A 56 -30.20 -34.52 -3.94
C SER A 56 -30.73 -33.57 -5.00
N TYR A 57 -30.01 -33.46 -6.07
CA TYR A 57 -30.33 -32.62 -7.25
C TYR A 57 -30.22 -33.40 -8.53
N VAL A 58 -30.80 -32.85 -9.61
CA VAL A 58 -30.58 -33.32 -10.99
C VAL A 58 -29.90 -32.20 -11.77
N GLU A 59 -28.76 -32.50 -12.38
CA GLU A 59 -28.01 -31.53 -13.17
C GLU A 59 -28.42 -31.57 -14.63
N VAL A 60 -28.54 -30.38 -15.26
CA VAL A 60 -28.65 -30.22 -16.71
C VAL A 60 -27.23 -30.19 -17.27
N PRO A 61 -26.79 -31.28 -17.95
CA PRO A 61 -25.41 -31.33 -18.44
C PRO A 61 -25.20 -30.28 -19.55
N TYR A 62 -23.99 -29.74 -19.59
CA TYR A 62 -23.63 -28.81 -20.66
C TYR A 62 -23.67 -29.48 -22.04
N SER A 63 -24.31 -28.81 -22.99
CA SER A 63 -24.32 -29.17 -24.40
C SER A 63 -23.98 -27.95 -25.28
N GLN A 64 -23.23 -28.17 -26.34
CA GLN A 64 -23.02 -27.12 -27.37
C GLN A 64 -24.32 -26.76 -28.10
N HIS A 65 -25.30 -27.67 -28.11
CA HIS A 65 -26.65 -27.40 -28.60
C HIS A 65 -27.52 -26.91 -27.45
N HIS A 66 -27.72 -25.63 -27.37
CA HIS A 66 -28.50 -25.00 -26.30
C HIS A 66 -29.90 -25.61 -26.16
N GLN A 67 -30.48 -26.09 -27.26
CA GLN A 67 -31.81 -26.70 -27.27
C GLN A 67 -31.89 -27.94 -26.39
N ASP A 68 -30.84 -28.78 -26.35
CA ASP A 68 -30.80 -29.97 -25.50
C ASP A 68 -30.93 -29.60 -24.01
N MET A 69 -30.25 -28.53 -23.60
CA MET A 69 -30.28 -28.02 -22.22
C MET A 69 -31.67 -27.46 -21.88
N LEU A 70 -32.29 -26.72 -22.80
CA LEU A 70 -33.64 -26.15 -22.64
C LEU A 70 -34.69 -27.27 -22.50
N ASP A 71 -34.63 -28.26 -23.38
CA ASP A 71 -35.57 -29.40 -23.35
C ASP A 71 -35.39 -30.24 -22.09
N MET A 72 -34.17 -30.47 -21.67
CA MET A 72 -33.88 -31.17 -20.41
C MET A 72 -34.41 -30.41 -19.20
N THR A 73 -34.17 -29.08 -19.13
CA THR A 73 -34.69 -28.22 -18.05
C THR A 73 -36.22 -28.29 -18.01
N LYS A 74 -36.89 -28.12 -19.14
CA LYS A 74 -38.35 -28.20 -19.25
C LYS A 74 -38.90 -29.54 -18.76
N LYS A 75 -38.28 -30.64 -19.22
CA LYS A 75 -38.63 -31.99 -18.78
C LYS A 75 -38.52 -32.19 -17.27
N LEU A 76 -37.41 -31.70 -16.65
CA LEU A 76 -37.18 -31.81 -15.20
C LEU A 76 -38.20 -30.99 -14.40
N ILE A 77 -38.57 -29.80 -14.89
CA ILE A 77 -39.61 -28.98 -14.23
C ILE A 77 -40.98 -29.70 -14.32
N GLU A 78 -41.35 -30.23 -15.48
CA GLU A 78 -42.59 -30.98 -15.70
C GLU A 78 -42.65 -32.27 -14.84
N GLN A 79 -41.51 -32.90 -14.61
CA GLN A 79 -41.35 -34.05 -13.74
C GLN A 79 -41.33 -33.71 -12.24
N CYS A 80 -41.49 -32.44 -11.90
CA CYS A 80 -41.42 -31.92 -10.53
C CYS A 80 -40.12 -32.27 -9.80
N ALA A 81 -38.97 -32.30 -10.52
CA ALA A 81 -37.67 -32.46 -9.89
C ALA A 81 -37.46 -31.31 -8.88
N PRO A 82 -37.24 -31.63 -7.58
CA PRO A 82 -37.29 -30.59 -6.54
C PRO A 82 -36.13 -29.59 -6.59
N VAL A 83 -34.94 -30.04 -7.00
CA VAL A 83 -33.71 -29.21 -7.17
C VAL A 83 -33.09 -29.54 -8.52
N ILE A 84 -32.91 -28.52 -9.34
CA ILE A 84 -32.32 -28.63 -10.67
C ILE A 84 -31.06 -27.75 -10.68
N ALA A 85 -29.91 -28.36 -10.90
CA ALA A 85 -28.68 -27.63 -11.09
C ALA A 85 -28.50 -27.26 -12.57
N GLU A 86 -27.92 -26.10 -12.82
CA GLU A 86 -27.61 -25.59 -14.15
C GLU A 86 -28.83 -25.45 -15.08
N ALA A 87 -30.00 -25.17 -14.49
CA ALA A 87 -31.26 -25.02 -15.21
C ALA A 87 -31.17 -23.90 -16.28
N THR A 88 -31.42 -24.27 -17.54
CA THR A 88 -31.19 -23.37 -18.66
C THR A 88 -32.50 -22.84 -19.23
N PHE A 89 -32.59 -21.53 -19.47
CA PHE A 89 -33.78 -20.84 -19.95
C PHE A 89 -33.41 -19.88 -21.08
N ALA A 90 -34.32 -19.75 -22.06
CA ALA A 90 -34.17 -18.80 -23.16
C ALA A 90 -35.49 -18.06 -23.47
N TYR A 91 -35.39 -16.74 -23.65
CA TYR A 91 -36.47 -15.89 -24.02
C TYR A 91 -36.03 -14.85 -25.07
N ARG A 92 -36.56 -14.92 -26.27
CA ARG A 92 -36.30 -13.94 -27.38
C ARG A 92 -34.82 -13.61 -27.59
N GLY A 93 -33.94 -14.60 -27.56
CA GLY A 93 -32.48 -14.43 -27.71
C GLY A 93 -31.71 -14.14 -26.42
N LEU A 94 -32.39 -14.00 -25.32
CA LEU A 94 -31.77 -13.95 -23.98
C LEU A 94 -31.59 -15.37 -23.46
N LEU A 95 -30.42 -15.70 -22.92
CA LEU A 95 -30.10 -17.02 -22.39
C LEU A 95 -29.56 -16.88 -20.96
N CYS A 96 -30.15 -17.60 -20.02
CA CYS A 96 -29.56 -17.75 -18.68
C CYS A 96 -29.45 -19.22 -18.30
N ARG A 97 -28.48 -19.52 -17.45
CA ARG A 97 -28.24 -20.80 -16.84
C ARG A 97 -28.14 -20.56 -15.33
N ALA A 98 -29.15 -21.03 -14.62
CA ALA A 98 -29.27 -20.84 -13.18
C ALA A 98 -28.44 -21.90 -12.47
N ASP A 99 -27.56 -21.51 -11.56
CA ASP A 99 -26.67 -22.43 -10.87
C ASP A 99 -27.51 -23.48 -10.10
N ILE A 100 -28.49 -23.01 -9.29
CA ILE A 100 -29.43 -23.89 -8.57
C ILE A 100 -30.85 -23.31 -8.66
N LEU A 101 -31.78 -24.13 -9.14
CA LEU A 101 -33.21 -23.82 -9.19
C LEU A 101 -33.99 -24.79 -8.31
N LYS A 102 -34.77 -24.29 -7.36
CA LYS A 102 -35.77 -25.10 -6.69
C LYS A 102 -37.11 -24.97 -7.37
N ASN A 103 -37.70 -26.11 -7.69
CA ASN A 103 -39.03 -26.22 -8.27
C ASN A 103 -40.05 -26.44 -7.16
N LEU A 104 -40.91 -25.45 -6.93
CA LEU A 104 -41.95 -25.50 -5.91
C LEU A 104 -43.27 -26.10 -6.41
N GLY A 105 -43.31 -26.48 -7.69
CA GLY A 105 -44.50 -26.95 -8.37
C GLY A 105 -45.27 -25.84 -9.09
N GLY A 106 -46.01 -26.21 -10.11
CA GLY A 106 -46.65 -25.25 -11.03
C GLY A 106 -45.57 -24.38 -11.72
N ASN A 107 -45.75 -23.06 -11.65
CA ASN A 107 -44.78 -22.13 -12.18
C ASN A 107 -43.89 -21.50 -11.11
N ALA A 108 -44.03 -21.89 -9.82
CA ALA A 108 -43.30 -21.27 -8.73
C ALA A 108 -41.90 -21.85 -8.62
N VAL A 109 -40.89 -20.98 -8.51
CA VAL A 109 -39.46 -21.35 -8.43
C VAL A 109 -38.72 -20.47 -7.44
N GLU A 110 -37.63 -21.02 -6.90
CA GLU A 110 -36.61 -20.25 -6.18
C GLU A 110 -35.28 -20.34 -6.94
N LEU A 111 -34.61 -19.22 -7.07
CA LEU A 111 -33.32 -19.08 -7.76
C LEU A 111 -32.18 -18.87 -6.78
N TYR A 112 -31.09 -19.60 -6.93
CA TYR A 112 -29.88 -19.47 -6.12
C TYR A 112 -28.67 -19.34 -7.06
N GLU A 113 -28.06 -18.19 -7.07
CA GLU A 113 -26.85 -17.90 -7.82
C GLU A 113 -25.63 -18.02 -6.91
N VAL A 114 -24.65 -18.80 -7.32
CA VAL A 114 -23.46 -19.13 -6.54
C VAL A 114 -22.29 -18.27 -6.97
N LYS A 115 -21.57 -17.72 -5.99
CA LYS A 115 -20.37 -16.93 -6.23
C LYS A 115 -19.23 -17.42 -5.32
N SER A 116 -18.05 -17.62 -5.88
CA SER A 116 -16.85 -17.98 -5.11
C SER A 116 -16.31 -16.86 -4.23
N SER A 117 -16.78 -15.61 -4.38
CA SER A 117 -16.38 -14.49 -3.54
C SER A 117 -16.83 -14.65 -2.08
N THR A 118 -16.18 -13.91 -1.17
CA THR A 118 -16.53 -13.87 0.26
C THR A 118 -17.55 -12.78 0.63
N GLY A 119 -18.10 -12.09 -0.38
CA GLY A 119 -19.09 -11.03 -0.19
C GLY A 119 -19.77 -10.66 -1.49
N ILE A 120 -20.80 -9.84 -1.40
CA ILE A 120 -21.65 -9.44 -2.51
C ILE A 120 -21.06 -8.22 -3.23
N ARG A 121 -21.12 -8.23 -4.57
CA ARG A 121 -20.75 -7.12 -5.44
C ARG A 121 -21.99 -6.65 -6.20
N GLU A 122 -22.05 -5.36 -6.57
CA GLU A 122 -23.20 -4.79 -7.30
C GLU A 122 -23.54 -5.56 -8.58
N ILE A 123 -22.56 -5.98 -9.36
CA ILE A 123 -22.75 -6.73 -10.59
C ILE A 123 -23.49 -8.07 -10.39
N TYR A 124 -23.49 -8.63 -9.18
CA TYR A 124 -24.22 -9.87 -8.91
C TYR A 124 -25.74 -9.65 -8.87
N PHE A 125 -26.17 -8.44 -8.47
CA PHE A 125 -27.59 -8.08 -8.56
C PHE A 125 -28.04 -7.95 -10.02
N ASP A 126 -27.19 -7.40 -10.90
CA ASP A 126 -27.48 -7.32 -12.33
C ASP A 126 -27.62 -8.73 -12.95
N ASP A 127 -26.71 -9.64 -12.58
CA ASP A 127 -26.74 -11.05 -13.02
C ASP A 127 -28.06 -11.73 -12.63
N VAL A 128 -28.43 -11.67 -11.34
CA VAL A 128 -29.65 -12.30 -10.85
C VAL A 128 -30.92 -11.60 -11.36
N SER A 129 -30.90 -10.26 -11.49
CA SER A 129 -32.02 -9.50 -12.06
C SER A 129 -32.31 -9.89 -13.50
N PHE A 130 -31.28 -10.10 -14.32
CA PHE A 130 -31.42 -10.60 -15.68
C PHE A 130 -32.04 -12.01 -15.73
N GLN A 131 -31.60 -12.90 -14.84
CA GLN A 131 -32.14 -14.26 -14.75
C GLN A 131 -33.63 -14.22 -14.35
N CYS A 132 -33.96 -13.43 -13.31
CA CYS A 132 -35.35 -13.22 -12.87
C CYS A 132 -36.22 -12.64 -14.02
N TYR A 133 -35.64 -11.73 -14.82
CA TYR A 133 -36.32 -11.18 -15.99
C TYR A 133 -36.67 -12.29 -17.01
N VAL A 134 -35.71 -13.12 -17.38
CA VAL A 134 -35.93 -14.22 -18.34
C VAL A 134 -36.99 -15.21 -17.80
N LEU A 135 -36.89 -15.59 -16.55
CA LEU A 135 -37.86 -16.50 -15.90
C LEU A 135 -39.26 -15.90 -15.87
N SER A 136 -39.41 -14.63 -15.49
CA SER A 136 -40.71 -13.93 -15.46
C SER A 136 -41.35 -13.81 -16.84
N MET A 137 -40.53 -13.53 -17.88
CA MET A 137 -41.01 -13.48 -19.27
C MET A 137 -41.46 -14.84 -19.83
N LEU A 138 -40.97 -15.93 -19.25
CA LEU A 138 -41.41 -17.30 -19.55
C LEU A 138 -42.60 -17.73 -18.69
N GLY A 139 -43.11 -16.87 -17.82
CA GLY A 139 -44.28 -17.12 -16.98
C GLY A 139 -43.96 -17.82 -15.66
N TYR A 140 -42.72 -17.94 -15.27
CA TYR A 140 -42.34 -18.45 -13.94
C TYR A 140 -42.57 -17.38 -12.87
N ASP A 141 -43.03 -17.82 -11.73
CA ASP A 141 -43.20 -17.01 -10.52
C ASP A 141 -41.99 -17.22 -9.57
N VAL A 142 -41.05 -16.30 -9.62
CA VAL A 142 -39.85 -16.32 -8.80
C VAL A 142 -40.21 -15.90 -7.37
N ARG A 143 -40.38 -16.87 -6.50
CA ARG A 143 -40.76 -16.67 -5.09
C ARG A 143 -39.57 -16.20 -4.23
N ARG A 144 -38.38 -16.60 -4.60
CA ARG A 144 -37.14 -16.26 -3.90
C ARG A 144 -35.98 -16.22 -4.87
N ALA A 145 -35.13 -15.21 -4.69
CA ALA A 145 -33.85 -15.09 -5.38
C ALA A 145 -32.74 -14.82 -4.36
N CYS A 146 -31.73 -15.70 -4.33
CA CYS A 146 -30.66 -15.64 -3.37
C CYS A 146 -29.28 -15.60 -4.04
N LEU A 147 -28.36 -14.85 -3.43
CA LEU A 147 -26.93 -15.01 -3.67
C LEU A 147 -26.35 -15.95 -2.61
N VAL A 148 -25.61 -16.94 -3.09
CA VAL A 148 -24.88 -17.91 -2.26
C VAL A 148 -23.39 -17.63 -2.44
N HIS A 149 -22.70 -17.34 -1.35
CA HIS A 149 -21.27 -17.01 -1.41
C HIS A 149 -20.48 -17.65 -0.27
N ILE A 150 -19.16 -17.66 -0.36
CA ILE A 150 -18.29 -18.25 0.66
C ILE A 150 -18.34 -17.40 1.95
N ASN A 151 -18.54 -18.07 3.08
CA ASN A 151 -18.42 -17.50 4.42
C ASN A 151 -16.95 -17.59 4.88
N ASN A 152 -16.22 -16.50 4.85
CA ASN A 152 -14.81 -16.44 5.25
C ASN A 152 -14.59 -16.57 6.77
N GLN A 153 -15.66 -16.59 7.57
CA GLN A 153 -15.57 -16.87 9.02
C GLN A 153 -15.66 -18.35 9.34
N TYR A 154 -16.02 -19.18 8.38
CA TYR A 154 -16.08 -20.63 8.58
C TYR A 154 -14.68 -21.18 8.89
N VAL A 155 -14.61 -22.03 9.89
CA VAL A 155 -13.41 -22.81 10.24
C VAL A 155 -13.77 -24.29 10.10
N ARG A 156 -12.98 -25.03 9.35
CA ARG A 156 -13.21 -26.47 9.16
C ARG A 156 -12.81 -27.25 10.41
N HIS A 157 -13.75 -28.04 10.91
CA HIS A 157 -13.55 -29.02 11.98
C HIS A 157 -14.13 -30.37 11.53
N GLY A 158 -13.26 -31.34 11.23
CA GLY A 158 -13.63 -32.62 10.68
C GLY A 158 -14.19 -32.53 9.25
N ASP A 159 -15.39 -33.11 9.03
CA ASP A 159 -16.06 -33.06 7.74
C ASP A 159 -16.54 -31.66 7.38
N LEU A 160 -16.61 -31.39 6.08
CA LEU A 160 -17.00 -30.07 5.57
C LEU A 160 -18.50 -29.82 5.81
N ASP A 161 -18.82 -28.77 6.56
CA ASP A 161 -20.21 -28.33 6.78
C ASP A 161 -20.61 -27.27 5.76
N LEU A 162 -21.33 -27.69 4.71
CA LEU A 162 -21.75 -26.80 3.62
C LEU A 162 -22.66 -25.67 4.11
N LYS A 163 -23.48 -25.89 5.15
CA LYS A 163 -24.41 -24.87 5.66
C LYS A 163 -23.67 -23.74 6.39
N GLN A 164 -22.51 -24.03 6.96
CA GLN A 164 -21.65 -23.03 7.58
C GLN A 164 -20.66 -22.42 6.59
N LEU A 165 -20.20 -23.22 5.61
CA LEU A 165 -19.27 -22.74 4.56
C LEU A 165 -19.92 -21.70 3.64
N PHE A 166 -21.20 -21.85 3.33
CA PHE A 166 -21.92 -20.92 2.47
C PHE A 166 -22.83 -19.97 3.26
N ALA A 167 -22.71 -18.68 2.97
CA ALA A 167 -23.68 -17.66 3.37
C ALA A 167 -24.70 -17.48 2.24
N MET A 168 -25.98 -17.30 2.60
CA MET A 168 -27.07 -17.07 1.67
C MET A 168 -27.73 -15.73 1.97
N GLU A 169 -27.76 -14.85 0.98
CA GLU A 169 -28.39 -13.55 1.07
C GLU A 169 -29.64 -13.51 0.20
N ASP A 170 -30.79 -13.25 0.81
CA ASP A 170 -32.07 -13.07 0.11
C ASP A 170 -32.12 -11.68 -0.53
N ILE A 171 -32.14 -11.64 -1.85
CA ILE A 171 -32.15 -10.41 -2.63
C ILE A 171 -33.43 -10.24 -3.45
N THR A 172 -34.47 -11.01 -3.13
CA THR A 172 -35.73 -11.11 -3.90
C THR A 172 -36.35 -9.74 -4.20
N ASP A 173 -36.61 -8.93 -3.18
CA ASP A 173 -37.27 -7.65 -3.34
C ASP A 173 -36.44 -6.70 -4.23
N ARG A 174 -35.12 -6.73 -4.04
CA ARG A 174 -34.20 -5.89 -4.81
C ARG A 174 -34.21 -6.23 -6.30
N VAL A 175 -34.08 -7.50 -6.64
CA VAL A 175 -33.98 -7.92 -8.04
C VAL A 175 -35.32 -7.90 -8.77
N LEU A 176 -36.41 -8.21 -8.07
CA LEU A 176 -37.75 -8.11 -8.65
C LEU A 176 -38.22 -6.64 -8.80
N GLY A 177 -37.78 -5.76 -7.90
CA GLY A 177 -38.10 -4.32 -7.95
C GLY A 177 -37.48 -3.58 -9.13
N VAL A 178 -36.44 -4.11 -9.76
CA VAL A 178 -35.70 -3.46 -10.86
C VAL A 178 -36.00 -4.04 -12.26
N GLN A 179 -37.01 -4.88 -12.40
CA GLN A 179 -37.31 -5.57 -13.70
C GLN A 179 -37.54 -4.61 -14.86
N GLY A 180 -38.17 -3.45 -14.62
CA GLY A 180 -38.32 -2.37 -15.62
C GLY A 180 -36.97 -1.83 -16.10
N GLN A 181 -36.03 -1.65 -15.17
CA GLN A 181 -34.68 -1.18 -15.49
C GLN A 181 -33.89 -2.21 -16.30
N VAL A 182 -34.10 -3.52 -16.03
CA VAL A 182 -33.50 -4.59 -16.87
C VAL A 182 -34.02 -4.48 -18.30
N GLN A 183 -35.33 -4.27 -18.50
CA GLN A 183 -35.92 -4.09 -19.85
C GLN A 183 -35.30 -2.86 -20.53
N ASP A 184 -35.24 -1.71 -19.83
CA ASP A 184 -34.68 -0.48 -20.40
C ASP A 184 -33.21 -0.68 -20.79
N THR A 185 -32.44 -1.40 -19.99
CA THR A 185 -31.02 -1.75 -20.25
C THR A 185 -30.92 -2.65 -21.48
N LEU A 186 -31.78 -3.65 -21.62
CA LEU A 186 -31.84 -4.54 -22.80
C LEU A 186 -32.16 -3.77 -24.08
N ASP A 187 -33.13 -2.85 -24.03
CA ASP A 187 -33.52 -2.00 -25.18
C ASP A 187 -32.35 -1.06 -25.55
N TYR A 188 -31.69 -0.49 -24.57
CA TYR A 188 -30.49 0.32 -24.76
C TYR A 188 -29.37 -0.49 -25.44
N LEU A 189 -29.01 -1.66 -24.87
CA LEU A 189 -27.98 -2.52 -25.44
C LEU A 189 -28.30 -2.99 -26.85
N GLN A 190 -29.58 -3.28 -27.15
CA GLN A 190 -30.02 -3.63 -28.49
C GLN A 190 -29.78 -2.49 -29.47
N SER A 191 -30.14 -1.25 -29.08
CA SER A 191 -29.89 -0.06 -29.88
C SER A 191 -28.39 0.18 -30.07
N TYR A 192 -27.62 0.08 -28.99
CA TYR A 192 -26.19 0.26 -28.99
C TYR A 192 -25.45 -0.72 -29.91
N MET A 193 -25.78 -2.00 -29.84
CA MET A 193 -25.26 -3.05 -30.71
C MET A 193 -25.67 -2.95 -32.18
N GLY A 194 -26.67 -2.14 -32.46
CA GLY A 194 -27.13 -1.81 -33.83
C GLY A 194 -26.23 -0.79 -34.55
N GLN A 195 -25.33 -0.13 -33.88
CA GLN A 195 -24.41 0.86 -34.45
C GLN A 195 -23.45 0.19 -35.45
N LYS A 196 -23.33 0.80 -36.65
CA LYS A 196 -22.49 0.29 -37.73
C LYS A 196 -21.03 0.70 -37.62
N SER A 197 -20.75 1.83 -36.97
CA SER A 197 -19.42 2.35 -36.70
C SER A 197 -19.07 2.11 -35.24
N GLU A 198 -17.76 2.07 -34.94
CA GLU A 198 -17.29 1.99 -33.55
C GLU A 198 -17.83 3.17 -32.73
N PRO A 199 -18.50 2.89 -31.60
CA PRO A 199 -18.99 3.95 -30.72
C PRO A 199 -17.81 4.73 -30.10
N ASP A 200 -18.00 6.06 -29.98
CA ASP A 200 -16.98 6.96 -29.46
C ASP A 200 -17.09 7.14 -27.92
N ASP A 201 -17.26 6.04 -27.20
CA ASP A 201 -17.23 6.07 -25.75
C ASP A 201 -15.79 6.04 -25.26
N GLY A 202 -15.46 6.98 -24.37
CA GLY A 202 -14.15 7.11 -23.76
C GLY A 202 -13.89 6.04 -22.70
N ILE A 203 -12.63 6.01 -22.24
CA ILE A 203 -12.23 5.20 -21.09
C ILE A 203 -12.71 5.85 -19.79
N GLY A 204 -12.99 5.01 -18.78
CA GLY A 204 -13.46 5.44 -17.47
C GLY A 204 -13.16 4.40 -16.39
N GLU A 205 -13.58 4.65 -15.14
CA GLU A 205 -13.39 3.72 -14.03
C GLU A 205 -14.03 2.35 -14.31
N HIS A 206 -15.09 2.31 -15.14
CA HIS A 206 -15.71 1.08 -15.59
C HIS A 206 -14.77 0.14 -16.37
N CYS A 207 -13.64 0.63 -16.89
CA CYS A 207 -12.64 -0.22 -17.52
C CYS A 207 -11.88 -1.12 -16.52
N PHE A 208 -11.99 -0.82 -15.21
CA PHE A 208 -11.29 -1.54 -14.15
C PHE A 208 -12.23 -2.08 -13.06
N SER A 209 -13.50 -1.69 -13.08
CA SER A 209 -14.48 -2.07 -12.06
C SER A 209 -15.84 -2.38 -12.74
N PRO A 210 -16.48 -3.50 -12.38
CA PRO A 210 -16.11 -4.50 -11.36
C PRO A 210 -14.99 -5.45 -11.78
N TYR A 211 -14.67 -5.53 -13.07
CA TYR A 211 -13.61 -6.37 -13.64
C TYR A 211 -12.72 -5.57 -14.59
N ALA A 212 -11.44 -5.97 -14.66
CA ALA A 212 -10.54 -5.40 -15.68
C ALA A 212 -11.05 -5.71 -17.09
N CYS A 213 -10.97 -4.73 -17.97
CA CYS A 213 -11.44 -4.84 -19.34
C CYS A 213 -10.29 -5.17 -20.30
N GLY A 214 -10.31 -6.32 -20.97
CA GLY A 214 -9.28 -6.71 -21.94
C GLY A 214 -9.22 -5.82 -23.18
N PHE A 215 -10.15 -4.88 -23.38
CA PHE A 215 -10.06 -3.87 -24.43
C PHE A 215 -9.50 -2.53 -23.94
N PHE A 216 -9.00 -2.43 -22.71
CA PHE A 216 -8.50 -1.15 -22.19
C PHE A 216 -7.41 -0.57 -23.08
N ASP A 217 -6.39 -1.35 -23.43
CA ASP A 217 -5.26 -0.90 -24.24
C ASP A 217 -5.70 -0.48 -25.65
N TYR A 218 -6.66 -1.22 -26.23
CA TYR A 218 -7.27 -0.81 -27.49
C TYR A 218 -8.00 0.53 -27.39
N CYS A 219 -8.81 0.74 -26.35
CA CYS A 219 -9.54 1.99 -26.15
C CYS A 219 -8.59 3.15 -25.78
N ALA A 220 -7.50 2.87 -25.09
CA ALA A 220 -6.48 3.82 -24.67
C ALA A 220 -5.38 4.07 -25.71
N ARG A 221 -5.40 3.43 -26.87
CA ARG A 221 -4.35 3.44 -27.92
C ARG A 221 -3.92 4.82 -28.42
N ASN A 222 -4.76 5.82 -28.25
CA ASN A 222 -4.49 7.20 -28.66
C ASN A 222 -3.93 8.06 -27.51
N LEU A 223 -3.75 7.51 -26.32
CA LEU A 223 -3.13 8.22 -25.23
C LEU A 223 -1.60 8.38 -25.47
N PRO A 224 -0.99 9.43 -24.92
CA PRO A 224 0.47 9.52 -24.90
C PRO A 224 1.06 8.31 -24.16
N ASN A 225 2.24 7.87 -24.55
CA ASN A 225 2.99 6.82 -23.88
C ASN A 225 4.34 7.38 -23.41
N PRO A 226 4.60 7.49 -22.09
CA PRO A 226 3.70 7.14 -20.99
C PRO A 226 2.57 8.17 -20.74
N SER A 227 1.50 7.70 -20.13
CA SER A 227 0.33 8.47 -19.75
C SER A 227 0.13 8.55 -18.23
N VAL A 228 -0.89 9.29 -17.78
CA VAL A 228 -1.33 9.32 -16.38
C VAL A 228 -1.61 7.94 -15.80
N PHE A 229 -1.99 6.96 -16.64
CA PHE A 229 -2.28 5.59 -16.21
C PHE A 229 -1.02 4.81 -15.86
N ASP A 230 0.14 5.17 -16.40
CA ASP A 230 1.44 4.56 -16.10
C ASP A 230 2.07 5.10 -14.83
N LEU A 231 1.49 6.14 -14.23
CA LEU A 231 2.02 6.75 -13.02
C LEU A 231 1.80 5.84 -11.79
N SER A 232 2.87 5.47 -11.14
CA SER A 232 2.81 4.59 -9.97
C SER A 232 2.32 5.31 -8.70
N GLY A 233 1.73 4.56 -7.75
CA GLY A 233 1.34 5.09 -6.44
C GLY A 233 0.24 6.16 -6.48
N MET A 234 -0.53 6.26 -7.56
CA MET A 234 -1.71 7.12 -7.66
C MET A 234 -2.98 6.27 -7.75
N LYS A 235 -3.99 6.62 -6.94
CA LYS A 235 -5.29 5.94 -6.98
C LYS A 235 -5.95 6.10 -8.35
N LEU A 236 -6.61 5.06 -8.83
CA LEU A 236 -7.26 5.01 -10.13
C LEU A 236 -8.25 6.17 -10.35
N SER A 237 -9.09 6.47 -9.35
CA SER A 237 -10.04 7.59 -9.40
C SER A 237 -9.34 8.95 -9.60
N LYS A 238 -8.16 9.15 -9.00
CA LYS A 238 -7.37 10.36 -9.21
C LYS A 238 -6.76 10.40 -10.61
N LYS A 239 -6.34 9.24 -11.16
CA LYS A 239 -5.86 9.14 -12.55
C LYS A 239 -6.97 9.54 -13.53
N PHE A 240 -8.18 9.03 -13.38
CA PHE A 240 -9.32 9.40 -14.22
C PHE A 240 -9.72 10.86 -14.06
N LYS A 241 -9.69 11.40 -12.84
CA LYS A 241 -9.92 12.84 -12.63
C LYS A 241 -8.93 13.69 -13.44
N LEU A 242 -7.64 13.37 -13.40
CA LEU A 242 -6.60 14.08 -14.16
C LEU A 242 -6.79 13.90 -15.68
N TYR A 243 -7.14 12.70 -16.11
CA TYR A 243 -7.48 12.40 -17.50
C TYR A 243 -8.62 13.30 -18.00
N HIS A 244 -9.72 13.41 -17.27
CA HIS A 244 -10.86 14.29 -17.63
C HIS A 244 -10.52 15.78 -17.55
N GLU A 245 -9.52 16.16 -16.75
CA GLU A 245 -8.98 17.52 -16.72
C GLU A 245 -7.99 17.80 -17.88
N GLY A 246 -7.76 16.84 -18.78
CA GLY A 246 -6.81 16.95 -19.90
C GLY A 246 -5.35 16.85 -19.50
N LYS A 247 -5.04 16.44 -18.27
CA LYS A 247 -3.68 16.24 -17.76
C LYS A 247 -3.26 14.80 -17.96
N VAL A 248 -2.89 14.44 -19.18
CA VAL A 248 -2.73 13.04 -19.59
C VAL A 248 -1.26 12.64 -19.73
N SER A 249 -0.42 13.48 -20.36
CA SER A 249 1.01 13.17 -20.53
C SER A 249 1.82 13.45 -19.28
N PHE A 250 2.95 12.78 -19.12
CA PHE A 250 3.88 13.03 -18.03
C PHE A 250 4.37 14.48 -17.97
N GLN A 251 4.54 15.13 -19.12
CA GLN A 251 4.91 16.55 -19.16
C GLN A 251 3.79 17.43 -18.56
N GLN A 252 2.53 17.21 -18.95
CA GLN A 252 1.39 17.96 -18.40
C GLN A 252 1.24 17.72 -16.88
N LEU A 253 1.47 16.48 -16.40
CA LEU A 253 1.46 16.16 -14.98
C LEU A 253 2.55 16.90 -14.20
N LYS A 254 3.76 16.96 -14.76
CA LYS A 254 4.88 17.71 -14.19
C LYS A 254 4.55 19.19 -14.06
N ASP A 255 4.05 19.79 -15.13
CA ASP A 255 3.73 21.23 -15.18
C ASP A 255 2.57 21.61 -14.27
N SER A 256 1.68 20.68 -13.97
CA SER A 256 0.51 20.89 -13.12
C SER A 256 0.81 20.93 -11.61
N GLY A 257 1.99 20.47 -11.17
CA GLY A 257 2.41 20.44 -9.77
C GLY A 257 1.60 19.49 -8.87
N VAL A 258 0.88 18.50 -9.42
CA VAL A 258 0.04 17.54 -8.67
C VAL A 258 0.77 16.29 -8.20
N LEU A 259 2.03 16.14 -8.59
CA LEU A 259 2.85 14.96 -8.35
C LEU A 259 3.44 14.96 -6.93
N SER A 260 3.48 13.80 -6.31
CA SER A 260 4.33 13.56 -5.13
C SER A 260 5.79 13.44 -5.57
N PRO A 261 6.79 13.60 -4.70
CA PRO A 261 8.20 13.47 -5.07
C PRO A 261 8.56 12.14 -5.71
N ARG A 262 8.00 11.04 -5.21
CA ARG A 262 8.22 9.72 -5.84
C ARG A 262 7.68 9.67 -7.27
N GLN A 263 6.56 10.33 -7.51
CA GLN A 263 5.96 10.45 -8.84
C GLN A 263 6.75 11.44 -9.71
N THR A 264 7.23 12.54 -9.14
CA THR A 264 8.11 13.48 -9.84
C THR A 264 9.39 12.78 -10.30
N MET A 265 10.02 11.98 -9.44
CA MET A 265 11.21 11.19 -9.80
C MET A 265 10.90 10.24 -10.97
N GLN A 266 9.78 9.51 -10.94
CA GLN A 266 9.36 8.66 -12.05
C GLN A 266 9.22 9.45 -13.35
N VAL A 267 8.48 10.54 -13.29
CA VAL A 267 8.20 11.40 -14.46
C VAL A 267 9.49 12.01 -15.03
N GLU A 268 10.38 12.48 -14.16
CA GLU A 268 11.64 13.09 -14.59
C GLU A 268 12.61 12.09 -15.22
N HIS A 269 12.70 10.86 -14.70
CA HIS A 269 13.51 9.81 -15.32
C HIS A 269 12.92 9.33 -16.64
N GLU A 270 11.60 9.39 -16.79
CA GLU A 270 10.94 9.01 -18.04
C GLU A 270 11.10 10.07 -19.13
N LEU A 271 11.01 11.35 -18.76
CA LEU A 271 11.12 12.47 -19.69
C LEU A 271 12.56 12.82 -20.09
N SER A 272 13.55 12.27 -19.41
CA SER A 272 14.97 12.58 -19.67
C SER A 272 15.85 11.35 -19.43
N GLU A 273 16.96 11.26 -20.17
CA GLU A 273 17.97 10.19 -19.99
C GLU A 273 18.81 10.50 -18.76
N ARG A 274 18.30 10.21 -17.58
CA ARG A 274 19.00 10.36 -16.30
C ARG A 274 19.74 9.09 -15.94
N ALA A 275 20.92 9.26 -15.36
CA ALA A 275 21.62 8.17 -14.66
C ALA A 275 20.74 7.62 -13.52
N PRO A 276 20.95 6.36 -13.08
CA PRO A 276 20.28 5.85 -11.90
C PRO A 276 20.46 6.77 -10.70
N TYR A 277 19.36 7.04 -9.99
CA TYR A 277 19.44 7.73 -8.70
C TYR A 277 19.85 6.72 -7.63
N ILE A 278 20.89 7.05 -6.86
CA ILE A 278 21.45 6.20 -5.81
C ILE A 278 21.69 7.06 -4.57
N ASN A 279 20.92 6.83 -3.52
CA ASN A 279 21.18 7.41 -2.21
C ASN A 279 22.06 6.46 -1.41
N LYS A 280 23.39 6.57 -1.59
CA LYS A 280 24.37 5.69 -0.97
C LYS A 280 24.20 5.62 0.55
N ARG A 281 23.86 6.75 1.19
CA ARG A 281 23.69 6.84 2.64
C ARG A 281 22.51 6.00 3.15
N LEU A 282 21.32 6.16 2.56
CA LEU A 282 20.13 5.41 3.00
C LEU A 282 20.27 3.91 2.68
N ILE A 283 20.94 3.57 1.59
CA ILE A 283 21.29 2.19 1.26
C ILE A 283 22.26 1.63 2.32
N GLN A 284 23.28 2.39 2.73
CA GLN A 284 24.23 2.00 3.76
C GLN A 284 23.54 1.79 5.11
N GLU A 285 22.67 2.70 5.53
CA GLU A 285 21.88 2.58 6.75
C GLU A 285 21.03 1.31 6.75
N PHE A 286 20.38 1.00 5.63
CA PHE A 286 19.63 -0.24 5.45
C PHE A 286 20.53 -1.47 5.62
N LEU A 287 21.67 -1.52 4.93
CA LEU A 287 22.61 -2.67 4.97
C LEU A 287 23.26 -2.83 6.34
N GLN A 288 23.53 -1.76 7.07
CA GLN A 288 24.04 -1.82 8.47
C GLN A 288 23.02 -2.43 9.44
N GLY A 289 21.72 -2.38 9.13
CA GLY A 289 20.68 -3.07 9.87
C GLY A 289 20.68 -4.60 9.67
N CYS A 290 21.38 -5.11 8.66
CA CYS A 290 21.45 -6.52 8.32
C CYS A 290 22.73 -7.15 8.93
N SER A 291 22.57 -8.02 9.92
CA SER A 291 23.69 -8.71 10.60
C SER A 291 23.89 -10.11 10.04
N TYR A 292 25.12 -10.63 10.14
CA TYR A 292 25.43 -12.04 9.88
C TYR A 292 25.25 -12.88 11.14
N PRO A 293 24.80 -14.14 11.02
CA PRO A 293 24.40 -14.85 9.80
C PRO A 293 23.17 -14.19 9.15
N LEU A 294 23.18 -14.12 7.80
CA LEU A 294 22.16 -13.46 7.02
C LEU A 294 21.42 -14.47 6.13
N TYR A 295 20.13 -14.55 6.26
CA TYR A 295 19.24 -15.48 5.58
C TYR A 295 18.30 -14.73 4.64
N PHE A 296 18.05 -15.28 3.45
CA PHE A 296 17.12 -14.76 2.44
C PHE A 296 16.00 -15.78 2.27
N LEU A 297 14.80 -15.43 2.69
CA LEU A 297 13.65 -16.33 2.75
C LEU A 297 12.54 -15.86 1.82
N ASP A 298 11.98 -16.80 1.07
CA ASP A 298 10.77 -16.61 0.29
C ASP A 298 9.84 -17.83 0.42
N PHE A 299 8.51 -17.57 0.47
CA PHE A 299 7.48 -18.60 0.56
C PHE A 299 6.61 -18.63 -0.67
N GLU A 300 6.23 -19.84 -1.10
CA GLU A 300 5.10 -20.04 -1.97
C GLU A 300 3.89 -20.55 -1.19
N SER A 301 2.71 -20.02 -1.51
CA SER A 301 1.46 -20.40 -0.87
C SER A 301 0.32 -20.56 -1.86
N PHE A 302 -0.65 -21.39 -1.50
CA PHE A 302 -1.91 -21.50 -2.22
C PHE A 302 -3.08 -21.09 -1.33
N GLN A 303 -4.21 -20.72 -1.96
CA GLN A 303 -5.32 -20.10 -1.27
C GLN A 303 -6.64 -20.73 -1.72
N PRO A 304 -7.01 -21.91 -1.16
CA PRO A 304 -8.22 -22.62 -1.55
C PRO A 304 -9.47 -21.88 -1.08
N ALA A 305 -10.48 -21.79 -1.94
CA ALA A 305 -11.79 -21.23 -1.57
C ALA A 305 -12.51 -22.12 -0.57
N VAL A 306 -12.32 -23.43 -0.70
CA VAL A 306 -12.87 -24.46 0.20
C VAL A 306 -11.76 -24.92 1.15
N PRO A 307 -11.93 -24.82 2.49
CA PRO A 307 -10.90 -25.23 3.43
C PRO A 307 -10.57 -26.70 3.29
N LEU A 308 -9.28 -27.01 3.05
CA LEU A 308 -8.82 -28.38 2.81
C LEU A 308 -8.45 -29.12 4.09
N TYR A 309 -7.96 -28.43 5.11
CA TYR A 309 -7.35 -29.01 6.31
C TYR A 309 -8.09 -28.61 7.58
N GLU A 310 -7.87 -29.39 8.65
CA GLU A 310 -8.38 -29.08 9.99
C GLU A 310 -7.94 -27.68 10.43
N ASN A 311 -8.84 -26.91 11.05
CA ASN A 311 -8.63 -25.53 11.48
C ASN A 311 -8.29 -24.53 10.36
N SER A 312 -8.45 -24.89 9.07
CA SER A 312 -8.27 -23.94 7.97
C SER A 312 -9.57 -23.20 7.64
N ARG A 313 -9.41 -22.03 6.99
CA ARG A 313 -10.50 -21.14 6.59
C ARG A 313 -10.56 -20.96 5.07
N PRO A 314 -11.71 -20.58 4.53
CA PRO A 314 -11.80 -20.18 3.13
C PRO A 314 -10.80 -19.07 2.80
N TYR A 315 -10.09 -19.21 1.69
CA TYR A 315 -9.09 -18.28 1.21
C TYR A 315 -7.92 -18.01 2.17
N GLU A 316 -7.67 -18.93 3.11
CA GLU A 316 -6.46 -18.91 3.91
C GLU A 316 -5.25 -19.19 3.01
N GLN A 317 -4.23 -18.35 3.12
CA GLN A 317 -2.97 -18.59 2.40
C GLN A 317 -2.14 -19.63 3.14
N ILE A 318 -2.03 -20.78 2.57
CA ILE A 318 -1.33 -21.94 3.14
C ILE A 318 0.03 -22.08 2.47
N PRO A 319 1.15 -21.88 3.19
CA PRO A 319 2.47 -22.05 2.62
C PRO A 319 2.71 -23.53 2.34
N PHE A 320 3.24 -23.83 1.16
CA PHE A 320 3.59 -25.22 0.74
C PHE A 320 5.05 -25.40 0.37
N GLN A 321 5.76 -24.30 0.17
CA GLN A 321 7.15 -24.29 -0.22
C GLN A 321 7.86 -23.08 0.39
N TYR A 322 9.16 -23.22 0.68
CA TYR A 322 10.09 -22.11 0.82
C TYR A 322 11.42 -22.41 0.15
N SER A 323 12.13 -21.35 -0.21
CA SER A 323 13.53 -21.34 -0.55
C SER A 323 14.30 -20.47 0.44
N LEU A 324 15.55 -20.80 0.69
CA LEU A 324 16.39 -20.19 1.69
C LEU A 324 17.84 -20.14 1.21
N HIS A 325 18.33 -18.96 0.82
CA HIS A 325 19.75 -18.72 0.71
C HIS A 325 20.30 -18.14 2.02
N TYR A 326 21.55 -18.44 2.37
CA TYR A 326 22.15 -17.86 3.58
C TYR A 326 23.67 -17.74 3.50
N ILE A 327 24.20 -16.77 4.28
CA ILE A 327 25.60 -16.43 4.37
C ILE A 327 25.95 -16.36 5.86
N GLU A 328 26.89 -17.17 6.32
CA GLU A 328 27.23 -17.28 7.75
C GLU A 328 28.08 -16.10 8.26
N SER A 329 28.91 -15.52 7.39
CA SER A 329 29.79 -14.40 7.71
C SER A 329 29.96 -13.49 6.50
N LYS A 330 30.52 -12.28 6.70
CA LYS A 330 30.62 -11.24 5.65
C LYS A 330 31.23 -11.73 4.33
N ASP A 331 32.22 -12.60 4.41
CA ASP A 331 32.94 -13.13 3.24
C ASP A 331 32.70 -14.65 3.09
N GLY A 332 31.65 -15.18 3.69
CA GLY A 332 31.27 -16.58 3.66
C GLY A 332 30.62 -17.00 2.33
N ASP A 333 30.69 -18.29 2.04
CA ASP A 333 30.03 -18.89 0.87
C ASP A 333 28.51 -18.78 0.99
N ILE A 334 27.84 -18.58 -0.15
CA ILE A 334 26.39 -18.63 -0.26
C ILE A 334 25.95 -20.09 -0.25
N LYS A 335 25.09 -20.43 0.69
CA LYS A 335 24.52 -21.78 0.84
C LYS A 335 23.02 -21.71 0.55
N HIS A 336 22.44 -22.85 0.14
CA HIS A 336 21.03 -22.96 -0.19
C HIS A 336 20.38 -24.15 0.52
N LYS A 337 19.15 -23.97 0.96
CA LYS A 337 18.22 -24.98 1.46
C LYS A 337 16.83 -24.68 0.91
N GLU A 338 16.02 -25.72 0.79
CA GLU A 338 14.66 -25.60 0.28
C GLU A 338 13.75 -26.66 0.88
N PHE A 339 12.47 -26.36 0.90
CA PHE A 339 11.43 -27.31 1.28
C PHE A 339 10.26 -27.19 0.31
N LEU A 340 9.73 -28.32 -0.13
CA LEU A 340 8.51 -28.43 -0.92
C LEU A 340 7.67 -29.59 -0.40
N ALA A 341 6.49 -29.29 0.09
CA ALA A 341 5.56 -30.25 0.65
C ALA A 341 5.14 -31.33 -0.38
N HIS A 342 4.68 -32.46 0.15
CA HIS A 342 4.04 -33.49 -0.68
C HIS A 342 2.61 -33.07 -1.00
N PRO A 343 2.16 -33.17 -2.27
CA PRO A 343 0.80 -32.82 -2.66
C PRO A 343 -0.21 -33.71 -1.94
N GLY A 344 -1.36 -33.14 -1.54
CA GLY A 344 -2.46 -33.84 -0.88
C GLY A 344 -2.39 -33.92 0.65
N ASN A 345 -1.24 -33.67 1.27
CA ASN A 345 -1.09 -33.58 2.72
C ASN A 345 -1.19 -32.14 3.23
N ASP A 346 -1.54 -31.96 4.51
CA ASP A 346 -1.42 -30.64 5.15
C ASP A 346 0.05 -30.24 5.27
N PRO A 347 0.50 -29.20 4.56
CA PRO A 347 1.91 -28.82 4.55
C PRO A 347 2.34 -28.08 5.82
N ARG A 348 1.39 -27.52 6.61
CA ARG A 348 1.69 -26.56 7.68
C ARG A 348 2.57 -27.11 8.80
N PRO A 349 2.34 -28.32 9.35
CA PRO A 349 3.19 -28.88 10.41
C PRO A 349 4.61 -29.20 9.92
N GLU A 350 4.73 -29.74 8.70
CA GLU A 350 6.01 -30.15 8.13
C GLU A 350 6.87 -28.92 7.80
N ILE A 351 6.28 -27.92 7.15
CA ILE A 351 6.99 -26.67 6.81
C ILE A 351 7.40 -25.89 8.08
N ALA A 352 6.57 -25.85 9.13
CA ALA A 352 6.90 -25.23 10.41
C ALA A 352 8.13 -25.89 11.06
N LYS A 353 8.18 -27.23 11.06
CA LYS A 353 9.29 -28.01 11.58
C LYS A 353 10.58 -27.72 10.81
N HIS A 354 10.56 -27.90 9.49
CA HIS A 354 11.74 -27.68 8.65
C HIS A 354 12.25 -26.25 8.70
N LEU A 355 11.36 -25.27 8.76
CA LEU A 355 11.74 -23.86 8.90
C LEU A 355 12.51 -23.60 10.20
N CYS A 356 12.09 -24.20 11.31
CA CYS A 356 12.79 -24.11 12.60
C CYS A 356 14.13 -24.88 12.61
N GLU A 357 14.25 -25.97 11.85
CA GLU A 357 15.51 -26.72 11.69
C GLU A 357 16.51 -25.94 10.81
N ASP A 358 16.02 -25.19 9.82
CA ASP A 358 16.84 -24.53 8.82
C ASP A 358 17.24 -23.09 9.19
N ILE A 359 16.43 -22.37 9.95
CA ILE A 359 16.68 -20.98 10.34
C ILE A 359 16.85 -20.87 11.87
N PRO A 360 18.05 -20.57 12.39
CA PRO A 360 18.24 -20.29 13.81
C PRO A 360 17.41 -19.08 14.28
N SER A 361 17.03 -19.09 15.55
CA SER A 361 16.10 -18.08 16.12
C SER A 361 16.70 -16.68 16.30
N ASP A 362 18.02 -16.53 16.22
CA ASP A 362 18.78 -15.31 16.51
C ASP A 362 19.48 -14.68 15.30
N VAL A 363 19.12 -15.10 14.09
CA VAL A 363 19.73 -14.63 12.84
C VAL A 363 18.88 -13.53 12.16
N CYS A 364 19.53 -12.72 11.33
CA CYS A 364 18.84 -11.75 10.48
C CYS A 364 18.23 -12.46 9.26
N VAL A 365 16.96 -12.22 9.00
CA VAL A 365 16.23 -12.77 7.85
C VAL A 365 15.79 -11.65 6.93
N LEU A 366 16.21 -11.66 5.67
CA LEU A 366 15.74 -10.78 4.62
C LEU A 366 14.64 -11.47 3.82
N THR A 367 13.58 -10.72 3.54
CA THR A 367 12.50 -11.10 2.64
C THR A 367 12.22 -9.96 1.67
N TYR A 368 11.49 -10.22 0.60
CA TYR A 368 11.05 -9.16 -0.33
C TYR A 368 9.55 -8.94 -0.17
N SER A 369 9.15 -7.84 0.54
CA SER A 369 7.77 -7.58 0.99
C SER A 369 7.40 -8.35 2.27
N MET A 370 8.12 -8.08 3.35
CA MET A 370 8.07 -8.81 4.64
C MET A 370 6.67 -9.09 5.20
N SER A 371 5.65 -8.33 4.80
CA SER A 371 4.29 -8.51 5.33
C SER A 371 3.67 -9.84 4.94
N PHE A 372 4.05 -10.40 3.79
CA PHE A 372 3.58 -11.70 3.34
C PHE A 372 4.22 -12.80 4.18
N GLU A 373 5.55 -12.85 4.28
CA GLU A 373 6.30 -13.88 5.01
C GLU A 373 5.97 -13.84 6.51
N LYS A 374 5.90 -12.65 7.10
CA LYS A 374 5.46 -12.48 8.48
C LYS A 374 4.07 -13.04 8.72
N GLY A 375 3.15 -12.84 7.78
CA GLY A 375 1.81 -13.41 7.84
C GLY A 375 1.83 -14.94 7.86
N ARG A 376 2.65 -15.56 7.01
CA ARG A 376 2.80 -17.04 6.96
C ARG A 376 3.40 -17.59 8.23
N ILE A 377 4.49 -17.00 8.70
CA ILE A 377 5.17 -17.44 9.93
C ILE A 377 4.25 -17.32 11.14
N LYS A 378 3.50 -16.22 11.24
CA LYS A 378 2.52 -16.03 12.33
C LYS A 378 1.43 -17.10 12.30
N ASN A 379 0.86 -17.40 11.13
CA ASN A 379 -0.15 -18.44 10.98
C ASN A 379 0.41 -19.81 11.35
N LEU A 380 1.62 -20.15 10.93
CA LEU A 380 2.30 -21.40 11.32
C LEU A 380 2.51 -21.48 12.84
N ALA A 381 2.89 -20.39 13.50
CA ALA A 381 3.08 -20.31 14.94
C ALA A 381 1.76 -20.53 15.73
N GLU A 382 0.62 -20.08 15.17
CA GLU A 382 -0.70 -20.30 15.75
C GLU A 382 -1.18 -21.76 15.60
N ILE A 383 -0.83 -22.41 14.47
CA ILE A 383 -1.27 -23.77 14.15
C ILE A 383 -0.37 -24.83 14.80
N CYS A 384 0.92 -24.55 14.96
CA CYS A 384 1.95 -25.43 15.49
C CYS A 384 2.54 -24.86 16.79
N PRO A 385 1.83 -24.95 17.94
CA PRO A 385 2.27 -24.33 19.19
C PRO A 385 3.64 -24.78 19.67
N GLU A 386 4.04 -26.02 19.36
CA GLU A 386 5.35 -26.59 19.69
C GLU A 386 6.53 -25.86 19.02
N PHE A 387 6.30 -25.17 17.91
CA PHE A 387 7.29 -24.35 17.19
C PHE A 387 7.08 -22.85 17.37
N SER A 388 6.03 -22.43 18.09
CA SER A 388 5.58 -21.04 18.14
C SER A 388 6.67 -20.06 18.57
N ASP A 389 7.41 -20.35 19.67
CA ASP A 389 8.44 -19.43 20.17
C ASP A 389 9.57 -19.23 19.15
N HIS A 390 9.98 -20.30 18.47
CA HIS A 390 11.04 -20.24 17.47
C HIS A 390 10.57 -19.47 16.21
N LEU A 391 9.38 -19.80 15.70
CA LEU A 391 8.79 -19.11 14.57
C LEU A 391 8.59 -17.61 14.84
N MET A 392 8.14 -17.25 16.05
CA MET A 392 7.98 -15.84 16.43
C MET A 392 9.31 -15.12 16.66
N ALA A 393 10.38 -15.82 16.98
CA ALA A 393 11.72 -15.25 16.97
C ALA A 393 12.20 -14.94 15.55
N ILE A 394 12.01 -15.88 14.60
CA ILE A 394 12.26 -15.62 13.17
C ILE A 394 11.43 -14.42 12.70
N TYR A 395 10.13 -14.37 12.99
CA TYR A 395 9.23 -13.26 12.68
C TYR A 395 9.79 -11.90 13.15
N GLY A 396 10.33 -11.86 14.37
CA GLY A 396 10.91 -10.64 14.96
C GLY A 396 12.18 -10.15 14.25
N ASN A 397 12.92 -11.06 13.61
CA ASN A 397 14.21 -10.77 12.96
C ASN A 397 14.11 -10.51 11.45
N ILE A 398 12.89 -10.56 10.87
CA ILE A 398 12.68 -10.28 9.45
C ILE A 398 12.85 -8.79 9.14
N GLN A 399 13.66 -8.52 8.12
CA GLN A 399 13.88 -7.23 7.47
C GLN A 399 13.37 -7.27 6.02
N ASP A 400 12.97 -6.11 5.48
CA ASP A 400 12.37 -6.01 4.14
C ASP A 400 13.33 -5.42 3.12
N LEU A 401 13.87 -6.26 2.22
CA LEU A 401 14.79 -5.85 1.15
C LEU A 401 14.12 -4.92 0.11
N MET A 402 12.79 -4.85 0.08
CA MET A 402 12.05 -3.92 -0.77
C MET A 402 12.23 -2.45 -0.34
N ILE A 403 12.60 -2.18 0.92
CA ILE A 403 12.62 -0.82 1.50
C ILE A 403 13.42 0.17 0.66
N PRO A 404 14.69 -0.08 0.25
CA PRO A 404 15.45 0.85 -0.56
C PRO A 404 14.76 1.26 -1.87
N PHE A 405 14.06 0.34 -2.50
CA PHE A 405 13.35 0.57 -3.76
C PHE A 405 12.01 1.28 -3.55
N ARG A 406 11.25 0.91 -2.51
CA ARG A 406 9.99 1.53 -2.13
C ARG A 406 10.19 2.98 -1.70
N ARG A 407 11.28 3.30 -1.00
CA ARG A 407 11.66 4.65 -0.62
C ARG A 407 12.25 5.46 -1.76
N ARG A 408 12.67 4.81 -2.85
CA ARG A 408 13.44 5.39 -3.97
C ARG A 408 14.87 5.75 -3.56
N ASP A 409 15.48 5.03 -2.63
CA ASP A 409 16.91 5.16 -2.34
C ASP A 409 17.75 4.68 -3.53
N TYR A 410 17.19 3.75 -4.31
CA TYR A 410 17.63 3.38 -5.65
C TYR A 410 16.47 3.52 -6.64
N TYR A 411 16.69 4.20 -7.75
CA TYR A 411 15.69 4.31 -8.82
C TYR A 411 16.31 4.48 -10.20
N THR A 412 15.76 3.82 -11.19
CA THR A 412 16.11 3.97 -12.61
C THR A 412 14.85 3.97 -13.47
N LYS A 413 14.93 4.56 -14.67
CA LYS A 413 13.86 4.59 -15.67
C LYS A 413 13.28 3.19 -15.94
N ALA A 414 14.12 2.16 -16.02
CA ALA A 414 13.72 0.78 -16.27
C ALA A 414 12.74 0.22 -15.22
N MET A 415 12.70 0.81 -14.01
CA MET A 415 11.75 0.41 -12.97
C MET A 415 10.32 0.91 -13.23
N LYS A 416 10.11 1.86 -14.15
CA LYS A 416 8.79 2.39 -14.54
C LYS A 416 7.89 2.75 -13.34
N GLY A 417 8.50 3.24 -12.25
CA GLY A 417 7.77 3.55 -11.03
C GLY A 417 7.46 2.36 -10.10
N SER A 418 7.68 1.13 -10.52
CA SER A 418 7.51 -0.07 -9.68
C SER A 418 8.70 -0.27 -8.74
N TYR A 419 8.48 -1.06 -7.70
CA TYR A 419 9.51 -1.57 -6.76
C TYR A 419 9.34 -3.08 -6.50
N SER A 420 8.56 -3.77 -7.33
CA SER A 420 8.45 -5.23 -7.32
C SER A 420 9.80 -5.88 -7.69
N ILE A 421 10.15 -7.00 -7.09
CA ILE A 421 11.39 -7.73 -7.40
C ILE A 421 11.48 -8.05 -8.89
N LYS A 422 10.36 -8.41 -9.53
CA LYS A 422 10.24 -8.71 -10.98
C LYS A 422 10.50 -7.49 -11.88
N THR A 423 10.51 -6.29 -11.32
CA THR A 423 10.86 -5.06 -12.03
C THR A 423 12.25 -4.57 -11.64
N VAL A 424 12.61 -4.69 -10.37
CA VAL A 424 13.89 -4.23 -9.83
C VAL A 424 15.04 -5.10 -10.34
N LEU A 425 14.88 -6.42 -10.33
CA LEU A 425 15.91 -7.36 -10.75
C LEU A 425 16.36 -7.13 -12.19
N PRO A 426 15.49 -7.13 -13.21
CA PRO A 426 15.93 -6.86 -14.60
C PRO A 426 16.41 -5.42 -14.80
N ALA A 427 15.93 -4.45 -14.00
CA ALA A 427 16.43 -3.08 -14.05
C ALA A 427 17.87 -2.93 -13.51
N MET A 428 18.28 -3.80 -12.58
CA MET A 428 19.64 -3.84 -12.01
C MET A 428 20.58 -4.76 -12.80
N PHE A 429 20.06 -5.78 -13.47
CA PHE A 429 20.80 -6.82 -14.19
C PHE A 429 20.20 -7.06 -15.59
N PRO A 430 20.20 -6.06 -16.47
CA PRO A 430 19.49 -6.15 -17.76
C PRO A 430 20.09 -7.19 -18.72
N ASP A 431 21.35 -7.56 -18.52
CA ASP A 431 22.10 -8.45 -19.41
C ASP A 431 22.29 -9.86 -18.83
N ASP A 432 21.68 -10.20 -17.71
CA ASP A 432 21.80 -11.52 -17.08
C ASP A 432 20.55 -12.39 -17.33
N PRO A 433 20.56 -13.26 -18.36
CA PRO A 433 19.41 -14.08 -18.70
C PRO A 433 19.08 -15.15 -17.65
N LYS A 434 19.97 -15.42 -16.69
CA LYS A 434 19.72 -16.39 -15.60
C LYS A 434 18.83 -15.80 -14.52
N LEU A 435 18.64 -14.49 -14.51
CA LEU A 435 17.78 -13.75 -13.58
C LEU A 435 16.43 -13.37 -14.21
N ASP A 436 16.12 -13.88 -15.40
CA ASP A 436 14.86 -13.65 -16.08
C ASP A 436 13.89 -14.82 -15.84
N TYR A 437 12.82 -14.56 -15.12
CA TYR A 437 11.77 -15.54 -14.81
C TYR A 437 11.12 -16.14 -16.06
N GLN A 438 11.13 -15.42 -17.20
CA GLN A 438 10.57 -15.90 -18.46
C GLN A 438 11.39 -17.04 -19.08
N ASN A 439 12.63 -17.22 -18.65
CA ASN A 439 13.51 -18.29 -19.10
C ASN A 439 13.39 -19.57 -18.26
N LEU A 440 12.55 -19.56 -17.21
CA LEU A 440 12.25 -20.76 -16.45
C LEU A 440 11.30 -21.67 -17.24
N ASP A 441 11.39 -22.97 -17.00
CA ASP A 441 10.45 -23.94 -17.54
C ASP A 441 9.23 -24.07 -16.61
N GLY A 442 8.04 -23.98 -17.14
CA GLY A 442 6.79 -24.43 -16.52
C GLY A 442 6.14 -23.52 -15.48
N VAL A 443 6.91 -22.76 -14.67
CA VAL A 443 6.38 -21.83 -13.66
C VAL A 443 7.15 -20.51 -13.73
N HIS A 444 6.40 -19.40 -13.91
CA HIS A 444 6.96 -18.06 -14.12
C HIS A 444 6.47 -17.03 -13.09
N ASN A 445 5.48 -17.39 -12.29
CA ASN A 445 4.90 -16.52 -11.26
C ASN A 445 4.22 -17.33 -10.15
N GLY A 446 3.99 -16.67 -8.99
CA GLY A 446 3.39 -17.32 -7.82
C GLY A 446 1.94 -17.81 -8.03
N GLY A 447 1.18 -17.21 -8.95
CA GLY A 447 -0.16 -17.71 -9.35
C GLY A 447 -0.05 -19.09 -10.00
N GLU A 448 0.82 -19.22 -10.98
CA GLU A 448 1.10 -20.51 -11.64
C GLU A 448 1.66 -21.54 -10.65
N ALA A 449 2.54 -21.13 -9.72
CA ALA A 449 3.05 -22.01 -8.67
C ALA A 449 1.92 -22.56 -7.79
N SER A 450 1.01 -21.67 -7.36
CA SER A 450 -0.18 -22.04 -6.59
C SER A 450 -1.08 -23.03 -7.32
N ASP A 451 -1.36 -22.78 -8.60
CA ASP A 451 -2.26 -23.62 -9.40
C ASP A 451 -1.64 -24.98 -9.76
N VAL A 452 -0.34 -24.99 -10.03
CA VAL A 452 0.40 -26.24 -10.23
C VAL A 452 0.34 -27.08 -8.95
N PHE A 453 0.67 -26.53 -7.79
CA PHE A 453 0.66 -27.28 -6.53
C PHE A 453 -0.73 -27.84 -6.19
N LYS A 454 -1.79 -27.06 -6.36
CA LYS A 454 -3.19 -27.51 -6.15
C LYS A 454 -3.52 -28.74 -6.99
N ARG A 455 -3.10 -28.76 -8.26
CA ARG A 455 -3.44 -29.84 -9.20
C ARG A 455 -2.54 -31.06 -9.09
N MET A 456 -1.37 -30.95 -8.47
CA MET A 456 -0.37 -32.02 -8.42
C MET A 456 -0.89 -33.34 -7.81
N HIS A 457 -1.83 -33.29 -6.85
CA HIS A 457 -2.38 -34.49 -6.23
C HIS A 457 -3.24 -35.36 -7.18
N HIS A 458 -3.61 -34.83 -8.35
CA HIS A 458 -4.34 -35.56 -9.40
C HIS A 458 -3.41 -36.06 -10.53
N MET A 459 -2.09 -35.72 -10.49
CA MET A 459 -1.13 -36.04 -11.51
C MET A 459 -0.48 -37.41 -11.31
N SER A 460 0.08 -37.96 -12.37
CA SER A 460 0.95 -39.17 -12.31
C SER A 460 2.25 -38.85 -11.56
N ALA A 461 2.93 -39.89 -11.07
CA ALA A 461 4.19 -39.73 -10.34
C ALA A 461 5.29 -39.01 -11.17
N ASP A 462 5.36 -39.27 -12.48
CA ASP A 462 6.33 -38.61 -13.36
C ASP A 462 5.99 -37.11 -13.56
N GLU A 463 4.72 -36.77 -13.71
CA GLU A 463 4.27 -35.39 -13.79
C GLU A 463 4.53 -34.64 -12.46
N ILE A 464 4.22 -35.27 -11.31
CA ILE A 464 4.54 -34.71 -10.00
C ILE A 464 6.02 -34.39 -9.89
N ASN A 465 6.92 -35.33 -10.23
CA ASN A 465 8.36 -35.10 -10.15
C ASN A 465 8.79 -33.92 -11.04
N LYS A 466 8.26 -33.84 -12.26
CA LYS A 466 8.54 -32.74 -13.18
C LYS A 466 8.09 -31.39 -12.65
N HIS A 467 6.86 -31.30 -12.14
CA HIS A 467 6.34 -30.05 -11.59
C HIS A 467 7.02 -29.66 -10.28
N ARG A 468 7.44 -30.62 -9.47
CA ARG A 468 8.28 -30.34 -8.29
C ARG A 468 9.59 -29.66 -8.67
N GLU A 469 10.26 -30.13 -9.73
CA GLU A 469 11.48 -29.50 -10.24
C GLU A 469 11.23 -28.04 -10.68
N TYR A 470 10.11 -27.78 -11.36
CA TYR A 470 9.75 -26.41 -11.78
C TYR A 470 9.49 -25.49 -10.60
N LEU A 471 8.74 -25.95 -9.60
CA LEU A 471 8.44 -25.19 -8.38
C LEU A 471 9.71 -24.88 -7.58
N LEU A 472 10.61 -25.85 -7.42
CA LEU A 472 11.88 -25.66 -6.72
C LEU A 472 12.74 -24.62 -7.42
N LYS A 473 12.92 -24.70 -8.74
CA LYS A 473 13.69 -23.72 -9.52
C LYS A 473 13.11 -22.31 -9.47
N TYR A 474 11.79 -22.19 -9.49
CA TYR A 474 11.11 -20.90 -9.43
C TYR A 474 11.37 -20.21 -8.08
N CYS A 475 11.09 -20.89 -6.97
CA CYS A 475 11.29 -20.34 -5.62
C CYS A 475 12.79 -20.12 -5.28
N GLU A 476 13.71 -20.99 -5.79
CA GLU A 476 15.15 -20.77 -5.69
C GLU A 476 15.57 -19.45 -6.35
N LEU A 477 15.00 -19.13 -7.52
CA LEU A 477 15.31 -17.89 -8.22
C LEU A 477 14.86 -16.66 -7.41
N ASP A 478 13.73 -16.70 -6.71
CA ASP A 478 13.27 -15.59 -5.88
C ASP A 478 14.27 -15.23 -4.77
N THR A 479 14.77 -16.24 -4.05
CA THR A 479 15.79 -16.01 -3.01
C THR A 479 17.17 -15.70 -3.58
N TRP A 480 17.53 -16.29 -4.73
CA TRP A 480 18.76 -15.94 -5.43
C TRP A 480 18.74 -14.51 -5.94
N ALA A 481 17.60 -14.03 -6.44
CA ALA A 481 17.39 -12.64 -6.84
C ALA A 481 17.62 -11.68 -5.68
N MET A 482 17.12 -12.01 -4.47
CA MET A 482 17.36 -11.20 -3.27
C MET A 482 18.87 -11.14 -2.93
N VAL A 483 19.60 -12.26 -3.01
CA VAL A 483 21.05 -12.29 -2.82
C VAL A 483 21.75 -11.37 -3.81
N LYS A 484 21.41 -11.46 -5.09
CA LYS A 484 22.01 -10.61 -6.16
C LYS A 484 21.73 -9.14 -5.94
N ILE A 485 20.49 -8.78 -5.60
CA ILE A 485 20.09 -7.40 -5.28
C ILE A 485 20.91 -6.90 -4.06
N TRP A 486 21.00 -7.68 -2.99
CA TRP A 486 21.74 -7.32 -1.79
C TRP A 486 23.24 -7.14 -2.08
N GLN A 487 23.86 -8.05 -2.84
CA GLN A 487 25.25 -7.90 -3.30
C GLN A 487 25.44 -6.61 -4.10
N LYS A 488 24.51 -6.31 -5.03
CA LYS A 488 24.59 -5.11 -5.86
C LYS A 488 24.48 -3.82 -5.05
N LEU A 489 23.61 -3.80 -4.03
CA LEU A 489 23.53 -2.68 -3.11
C LEU A 489 24.85 -2.49 -2.31
N GLN A 490 25.56 -3.56 -1.94
CA GLN A 490 26.86 -3.47 -1.30
C GLN A 490 27.94 -2.95 -2.27
N GLU A 491 27.95 -3.44 -3.52
CA GLU A 491 28.89 -2.98 -4.56
C GLU A 491 28.76 -1.45 -4.78
N MET A 492 27.54 -0.91 -4.76
CA MET A 492 27.29 0.53 -4.92
C MET A 492 27.91 1.38 -3.80
N LEU A 493 28.23 0.78 -2.66
CA LEU A 493 28.86 1.45 -1.52
C LEU A 493 30.38 1.28 -1.51
N ALA A 494 30.93 0.42 -2.36
CA ALA A 494 32.38 0.26 -2.45
C ALA A 494 33.01 1.59 -2.92
N PRO A 495 34.06 2.10 -2.26
CA PRO A 495 34.68 3.38 -2.62
C PRO A 495 35.37 3.30 -3.97
N GLU A 496 34.83 4.00 -4.95
CA GLU A 496 35.46 4.11 -6.27
C GLU A 496 36.66 5.08 -6.29
N ASN A 497 36.70 6.10 -5.42
CA ASN A 497 37.86 7.01 -5.22
C ASN A 497 37.65 7.98 -4.04
N MET A 498 38.73 8.65 -3.57
CA MET A 498 38.72 9.63 -2.48
C MET A 498 37.94 10.92 -2.81
N ASP A 499 37.66 11.18 -4.10
CA ASP A 499 36.86 12.32 -4.56
C ASP A 499 35.34 12.12 -4.35
N ASP A 500 34.88 10.89 -4.13
CA ASP A 500 33.44 10.62 -3.83
C ASP A 500 33.05 11.10 -2.42
N TRP A 501 33.99 11.27 -1.50
CA TRP A 501 33.73 11.85 -0.18
C TRP A 501 33.24 13.31 -0.24
N ILE A 502 33.60 14.03 -1.29
CA ILE A 502 33.17 15.42 -1.51
C ILE A 502 31.73 15.47 -2.00
N SER A 503 31.26 14.47 -2.78
CA SER A 503 29.88 14.39 -3.23
C SER A 503 28.90 14.00 -2.11
N GLU A 504 29.34 13.27 -1.08
CA GLU A 504 28.51 12.93 0.10
C GLU A 504 28.09 14.17 0.93
N MET A 505 28.85 15.29 0.82
CA MET A 505 28.45 16.56 1.44
C MET A 505 27.31 17.26 0.68
N GLU A 506 27.02 16.89 -0.57
CA GLU A 506 25.94 17.50 -1.36
C GLU A 506 24.54 17.10 -0.90
N ASP A 507 24.39 15.96 -0.20
CA ASP A 507 23.09 15.45 0.29
C ASP A 507 22.76 15.85 1.72
N SER A 508 23.59 16.70 2.38
CA SER A 508 23.31 17.17 3.72
C SER A 508 22.20 18.20 3.77
N LEU A 509 21.29 18.09 4.77
CA LEU A 509 20.23 19.05 5.02
C LEU A 509 20.82 20.37 5.54
N LEU A 510 20.68 21.44 4.78
CA LEU A 510 21.14 22.78 5.13
C LEU A 510 20.00 23.60 5.74
N ILE A 511 20.20 24.06 6.97
CA ILE A 511 19.18 24.81 7.72
C ILE A 511 19.73 26.18 8.10
N ALA A 512 19.08 27.24 7.61
CA ALA A 512 19.37 28.60 8.11
C ALA A 512 18.51 28.90 9.33
N VAL A 513 19.13 29.18 10.47
CA VAL A 513 18.47 29.59 11.71
C VAL A 513 18.72 31.07 11.94
N ILE A 514 17.69 31.89 11.82
CA ILE A 514 17.77 33.34 11.74
C ILE A 514 17.09 33.97 12.96
N GLY A 515 17.85 34.66 13.80
CA GLY A 515 17.33 35.48 14.89
C GLY A 515 17.03 36.89 14.39
N LEU A 516 15.86 37.45 14.70
CA LEU A 516 15.49 38.83 14.39
C LEU A 516 15.03 39.58 15.63
N GLY A 517 15.61 40.75 15.83
CA GLY A 517 15.44 41.55 17.03
C GLY A 517 16.24 41.01 18.24
N GLU A 518 16.26 41.77 19.32
CA GLU A 518 17.08 41.44 20.48
C GLU A 518 16.73 40.08 21.09
N THR A 519 15.44 39.77 21.16
CA THR A 519 14.94 38.52 21.76
C THR A 519 15.21 37.33 20.82
N GLY A 520 15.01 37.49 19.52
CA GLY A 520 15.30 36.46 18.51
C GLY A 520 16.80 36.15 18.44
N ASP A 521 17.66 37.17 18.43
CA ASP A 521 19.11 37.00 18.43
C ASP A 521 19.62 36.29 19.70
N LYS A 522 19.14 36.67 20.86
CA LYS A 522 19.48 36.00 22.13
C LYS A 522 19.04 34.55 22.15
N ALA A 523 17.89 34.24 21.56
CA ALA A 523 17.39 32.88 21.45
C ALA A 523 18.30 32.03 20.56
N VAL A 524 18.67 32.53 19.38
CA VAL A 524 19.59 31.84 18.45
C VAL A 524 20.97 31.65 19.07
N GLU A 525 21.52 32.68 19.75
CA GLU A 525 22.80 32.57 20.45
C GLU A 525 22.77 31.55 21.58
N TYR A 526 21.66 31.50 22.34
CA TYR A 526 21.48 30.50 23.39
C TYR A 526 21.44 29.07 22.83
N PHE A 527 20.70 28.88 21.75
CA PHE A 527 20.59 27.59 21.06
C PHE A 527 21.95 27.12 20.53
N GLN A 528 22.66 27.99 19.81
CA GLN A 528 23.98 27.69 19.25
C GLN A 528 24.98 27.29 20.33
N LYS A 529 25.06 28.04 21.43
CA LYS A 529 26.05 27.83 22.47
C LYS A 529 25.74 26.71 23.46
N LYS A 530 24.46 26.48 23.74
CA LYS A 530 24.08 25.57 24.86
C LYS A 530 23.29 24.35 24.41
N HIS A 531 22.49 24.46 23.36
CA HIS A 531 21.61 23.36 22.94
C HIS A 531 22.13 22.58 21.74
N TRP A 532 22.66 23.26 20.73
CA TRP A 532 23.14 22.59 19.52
C TRP A 532 24.17 21.50 19.82
N LEU A 533 25.17 21.79 20.61
CA LEU A 533 26.20 20.81 21.01
C LEU A 533 25.65 19.59 21.75
N LYS A 534 24.55 19.75 22.50
CA LYS A 534 23.88 18.63 23.18
C LYS A 534 23.09 17.78 22.16
N ILE A 535 22.41 18.42 21.22
CA ILE A 535 21.63 17.77 20.16
C ILE A 535 22.57 17.04 19.20
N GLU A 536 23.63 17.69 18.75
CA GLU A 536 24.64 17.10 17.87
C GLU A 536 25.27 15.83 18.47
N ARG A 537 25.50 15.79 19.80
CA ARG A 537 25.99 14.60 20.50
C ARG A 537 24.96 13.47 20.54
N LYS A 538 23.68 13.78 20.46
CA LYS A 538 22.57 12.82 20.47
C LYS A 538 22.20 12.30 19.08
N MET A 539 22.62 12.99 18.02
CA MET A 539 22.31 12.58 16.64
C MET A 539 23.19 11.39 16.23
N PRO A 540 22.61 10.28 15.78
CA PRO A 540 23.34 9.14 15.24
C PRO A 540 24.14 9.49 13.97
N CYS A 541 23.66 10.44 13.17
CA CYS A 541 24.19 10.86 11.87
C CYS A 541 24.69 12.32 11.92
N LYS A 542 25.87 12.55 12.49
CA LYS A 542 26.41 13.88 12.76
C LYS A 542 26.64 14.75 11.51
N ASN A 543 26.86 14.16 10.37
CA ASN A 543 27.22 14.87 9.14
C ASN A 543 26.02 15.19 8.24
N PHE A 544 24.79 14.90 8.68
CA PHE A 544 23.59 15.05 7.84
C PHE A 544 22.91 16.41 7.96
N ILE A 545 23.02 17.10 9.08
CA ILE A 545 22.33 18.36 9.34
C ILE A 545 23.37 19.41 9.66
N HIS A 546 23.39 20.48 8.83
CA HIS A 546 24.29 21.61 9.02
C HIS A 546 23.47 22.88 9.25
N PRO A 547 23.21 23.29 10.53
CA PRO A 547 22.60 24.56 10.81
C PRO A 547 23.62 25.68 10.67
N ILE A 548 23.22 26.73 9.96
CA ILE A 548 23.95 28.00 9.88
C ILE A 548 23.16 29.05 10.67
N PHE A 549 23.80 29.62 11.70
CA PHE A 549 23.17 30.57 12.59
C PHE A 549 23.44 31.99 12.11
N MET A 550 22.37 32.77 11.95
CA MET A 550 22.41 34.15 11.47
C MET A 550 21.77 35.09 12.49
N HIS A 551 22.36 36.22 12.72
CA HIS A 551 21.92 37.25 13.67
C HIS A 551 21.52 38.53 12.93
N ASP A 552 20.69 39.36 13.57
CA ASP A 552 20.15 40.61 13.08
C ASP A 552 21.30 41.58 12.66
N GLY A 553 21.55 41.75 11.43
CA GLY A 553 22.66 42.55 10.88
C GLY A 553 23.64 41.79 9.97
N ASN A 554 23.65 40.45 10.03
CA ASN A 554 24.54 39.59 9.21
C ASN A 554 23.76 38.72 8.20
N ILE A 555 22.52 39.04 7.93
CA ILE A 555 21.66 38.24 7.03
C ILE A 555 21.88 38.72 5.60
N VAL A 556 22.79 38.06 4.91
CA VAL A 556 23.20 38.53 3.56
C VAL A 556 22.99 37.47 2.47
N THR A 557 22.81 36.17 2.82
CA THR A 557 22.83 35.13 1.79
C THR A 557 21.65 34.19 1.88
N THR A 558 21.12 33.78 0.74
CA THR A 558 20.10 32.71 0.56
C THR A 558 20.73 31.36 0.27
N ALA A 559 22.07 31.32 0.22
CA ALA A 559 22.88 30.13 0.00
C ALA A 559 24.13 30.15 0.89
N THR A 560 24.78 29.03 1.04
CA THR A 560 26.08 28.90 1.74
C THR A 560 27.21 29.55 0.96
N ASP A 561 28.38 29.72 1.57
CA ASP A 561 29.56 30.34 0.93
C ASP A 561 30.00 29.56 -0.33
N ASP A 562 29.69 28.28 -0.43
CA ASP A 562 29.92 27.42 -1.60
C ASP A 562 28.77 27.45 -2.62
N GLY A 563 27.78 28.33 -2.44
CA GLY A 563 26.64 28.54 -3.34
C GLY A 563 25.50 27.52 -3.22
N ARG A 564 25.51 26.63 -2.22
CA ARG A 564 24.42 25.67 -2.03
C ARG A 564 23.19 26.34 -1.38
N PRO A 565 21.96 26.14 -1.92
CA PRO A 565 20.76 26.69 -1.32
C PRO A 565 20.40 25.98 0.00
N PHE A 566 19.75 26.71 0.92
CA PHE A 566 19.21 26.11 2.15
C PHE A 566 17.96 25.30 1.85
N ASP A 567 17.78 24.18 2.55
CA ASP A 567 16.58 23.34 2.49
C ASP A 567 15.48 23.89 3.38
N MET A 568 15.85 24.50 4.50
CA MET A 568 14.92 25.08 5.45
C MET A 568 15.43 26.39 6.02
N PHE A 569 14.52 27.34 6.16
CA PHE A 569 14.74 28.58 6.92
C PHE A 569 13.89 28.54 8.18
N VAL A 570 14.50 28.85 9.30
CA VAL A 570 13.86 28.97 10.62
C VAL A 570 14.04 30.41 11.10
N ILE A 571 12.96 31.17 11.15
CA ILE A 571 12.96 32.57 11.62
C ILE A 571 12.45 32.61 13.03
N VAL A 572 13.26 33.08 13.96
CA VAL A 572 12.96 33.19 15.39
C VAL A 572 12.83 34.67 15.74
N ALA A 573 11.63 35.11 16.14
CA ALA A 573 11.32 36.52 16.35
C ALA A 573 10.06 36.75 17.21
N GLU A 574 9.83 37.99 17.60
CA GLU A 574 8.56 38.46 18.15
C GLU A 574 7.69 38.94 16.95
N PHE A 575 6.85 38.06 16.41
CA PHE A 575 6.12 38.32 15.18
C PHE A 575 5.01 39.37 15.32
N ASP A 576 4.55 39.73 16.53
CA ASP A 576 3.59 40.80 16.75
C ASP A 576 4.21 42.20 16.91
N ASP A 577 5.53 42.32 17.05
CA ASP A 577 6.23 43.62 17.07
C ASP A 577 6.28 44.24 15.66
N GLY A 578 5.69 45.44 15.53
CA GLY A 578 5.59 46.15 14.23
C GLY A 578 6.94 46.53 13.62
N LYS A 579 8.00 46.70 14.41
CA LYS A 579 9.35 47.00 13.93
C LYS A 579 10.00 45.70 13.40
N ILE A 580 9.82 44.61 14.12
CA ILE A 580 10.31 43.29 13.74
C ILE A 580 9.58 42.78 12.52
N GLN A 581 8.29 43.02 12.35
CA GLN A 581 7.53 42.67 11.14
C GLN A 581 8.14 43.26 9.86
N LYS A 582 8.71 44.47 9.93
CA LYS A 582 9.42 45.06 8.76
C LYS A 582 10.69 44.26 8.43
N LYS A 583 11.50 43.94 9.45
CA LYS A 583 12.72 43.14 9.27
C LYS A 583 12.40 41.73 8.72
N ILE A 584 11.36 41.10 9.25
CA ILE A 584 10.89 39.79 8.73
C ILE A 584 10.55 39.91 7.24
N LYS A 585 9.83 40.96 6.83
CA LYS A 585 9.50 41.19 5.41
C LYS A 585 10.73 41.37 4.54
N ASP A 586 11.73 42.10 5.02
CA ASP A 586 12.98 42.34 4.27
C ASP A 586 13.76 41.03 4.10
N VAL A 587 13.84 40.21 5.15
CA VAL A 587 14.48 38.87 5.11
C VAL A 587 13.74 37.94 4.14
N LEU A 588 12.42 37.84 4.27
CA LEU A 588 11.58 37.01 3.41
C LEU A 588 11.62 37.46 1.95
N ALA A 589 11.69 38.78 1.70
CA ALA A 589 11.85 39.31 0.34
C ALA A 589 13.20 38.89 -0.28
N ASN A 590 14.25 38.79 0.52
CA ASN A 590 15.57 38.30 0.04
C ASN A 590 15.51 36.79 -0.24
N ILE A 591 14.88 35.99 0.60
CA ILE A 591 14.67 34.56 0.35
C ILE A 591 13.90 34.31 -0.96
N LEU A 592 12.96 35.20 -1.33
CA LEU A 592 12.14 35.09 -2.54
C LEU A 592 12.81 35.59 -3.83
N LYS A 593 13.84 36.42 -3.74
CA LYS A 593 14.43 37.07 -4.90
C LYS A 593 15.21 36.17 -5.85
N GLU A 594 15.59 34.99 -5.46
CA GLU A 594 16.29 34.04 -6.32
C GLU A 594 15.32 33.09 -7.03
N PRO A 595 15.13 33.24 -8.37
CA PRO A 595 14.39 32.29 -9.15
C PRO A 595 15.24 31.01 -9.30
N GLY A 596 14.85 29.94 -8.67
CA GLY A 596 15.49 28.64 -8.87
C GLY A 596 15.90 27.87 -7.63
N ASN A 597 15.51 28.29 -6.43
CA ASN A 597 15.78 27.62 -5.16
C ASN A 597 15.02 26.27 -5.00
N ARG A 598 14.98 25.47 -6.05
CA ARG A 598 14.67 24.03 -5.95
C ARG A 598 16.00 23.30 -6.07
N ARG A 599 16.37 22.50 -5.08
CA ARG A 599 17.41 21.50 -5.33
C ARG A 599 16.91 20.57 -6.43
N PRO A 600 17.54 20.52 -7.61
CA PRO A 600 17.07 19.65 -8.70
C PRO A 600 17.07 18.16 -8.32
N SER A 601 17.91 17.77 -7.35
CA SER A 601 18.13 16.40 -6.92
C SER A 601 17.05 15.84 -5.99
N MET A 602 16.32 16.69 -5.23
CA MET A 602 15.37 16.22 -4.22
C MET A 602 13.90 16.59 -4.46
N GLY A 603 13.59 17.43 -5.42
CA GLY A 603 12.22 17.66 -5.92
C GLY A 603 11.27 18.43 -4.99
N TRP A 604 11.71 18.95 -3.84
CA TRP A 604 10.86 19.71 -2.93
C TRP A 604 11.17 21.21 -2.89
N ARG A 605 10.18 21.97 -2.50
CA ARG A 605 10.28 23.39 -2.24
C ARG A 605 10.98 23.61 -0.89
N GLN A 606 11.78 24.68 -0.78
CA GLN A 606 12.31 25.16 0.50
C GLN A 606 11.18 25.34 1.52
N LEU A 607 11.41 24.90 2.74
CA LEU A 607 10.50 25.09 3.85
C LEU A 607 10.90 26.35 4.62
N VAL A 608 9.96 27.27 4.83
CA VAL A 608 10.15 28.49 5.62
C VAL A 608 9.22 28.46 6.82
N ILE A 609 9.80 28.32 8.01
CA ILE A 609 9.02 28.31 9.25
C ILE A 609 9.37 29.49 10.14
N GLY A 610 8.35 30.02 10.85
CA GLY A 610 8.49 31.02 11.88
C GLY A 610 8.34 30.41 13.26
N ILE A 611 9.13 30.87 14.23
CA ILE A 611 8.95 30.59 15.66
C ILE A 611 8.69 31.92 16.35
N ASP A 612 7.46 32.09 16.88
CA ASP A 612 7.06 33.30 17.58
C ASP A 612 7.34 33.16 19.07
N ILE A 613 8.33 33.91 19.56
CA ILE A 613 8.82 33.83 20.96
C ILE A 613 7.85 34.49 21.94
N ASN A 614 7.07 35.48 21.48
CA ASN A 614 6.12 36.22 22.32
C ASN A 614 4.77 36.29 21.61
N PRO A 615 4.07 35.14 21.49
CA PRO A 615 2.83 35.10 20.69
C PRO A 615 1.71 35.91 21.31
N ALA A 616 0.86 36.43 20.45
CA ALA A 616 -0.37 37.07 20.83
C ALA A 616 -1.30 36.13 21.62
N ASN A 617 -2.12 36.70 22.52
CA ASN A 617 -2.95 35.93 23.46
C ASN A 617 -4.23 35.32 22.84
N THR A 618 -4.55 35.62 21.58
CA THR A 618 -5.77 35.13 20.92
C THR A 618 -5.44 34.46 19.57
N TRP A 619 -6.24 33.46 19.21
CA TRP A 619 -6.08 32.73 17.95
C TRP A 619 -6.31 33.59 16.72
N GLU A 620 -7.30 34.53 16.81
CA GLU A 620 -7.60 35.49 15.74
C GLU A 620 -6.37 36.35 15.43
N ARG A 621 -5.71 36.86 16.49
CA ARG A 621 -4.52 37.70 16.34
C ARG A 621 -3.33 36.94 15.78
N LEU A 622 -3.09 35.69 16.22
CA LEU A 622 -2.05 34.83 15.70
C LEU A 622 -2.27 34.54 14.19
N TYR A 623 -3.54 34.33 13.83
CA TYR A 623 -3.90 34.09 12.43
C TYR A 623 -3.75 35.34 11.57
N GLU A 624 -4.09 36.53 12.09
CA GLU A 624 -3.82 37.82 11.43
C GLU A 624 -2.31 38.03 11.18
N ILE A 625 -1.49 37.71 12.18
CA ILE A 625 -0.02 37.78 12.08
C ILE A 625 0.47 36.83 11.00
N TYR A 626 0.08 35.56 11.06
CA TYR A 626 0.46 34.59 10.02
C TYR A 626 0.06 35.06 8.63
N ASN A 627 -1.18 35.52 8.44
CA ASN A 627 -1.68 35.97 7.14
C ASN A 627 -0.86 37.10 6.50
N LYS A 628 -0.20 37.94 7.30
CA LYS A 628 0.73 38.96 6.78
C LYS A 628 1.94 38.37 6.09
N PHE A 629 2.28 37.10 6.40
CA PHE A 629 3.47 36.43 5.89
C PHE A 629 3.14 35.13 5.14
N ALA A 630 1.85 34.77 5.01
CA ALA A 630 1.38 33.50 4.42
C ALA A 630 1.82 33.23 2.99
N HIS A 631 2.24 34.29 2.25
CA HIS A 631 2.76 34.14 0.90
C HIS A 631 4.18 33.54 0.84
N VAL A 632 4.91 33.52 1.99
CA VAL A 632 6.28 33.00 2.12
C VAL A 632 6.41 31.98 3.23
N LEU A 633 5.87 32.27 4.42
CA LEU A 633 5.91 31.34 5.54
C LEU A 633 5.05 30.11 5.25
N ASP A 634 5.61 28.96 5.45
CA ASP A 634 4.90 27.68 5.37
C ASP A 634 4.16 27.37 6.66
N ALA A 635 4.77 27.66 7.81
CA ALA A 635 4.20 27.49 9.12
C ALA A 635 4.70 28.53 10.13
N LEU A 636 3.86 28.90 11.08
CA LEU A 636 4.21 29.72 12.25
C LEU A 636 3.94 28.90 13.52
N PHE A 637 4.98 28.72 14.34
CA PHE A 637 4.91 28.08 15.65
C PHE A 637 4.86 29.14 16.75
N PRO A 638 3.68 29.42 17.35
CA PRO A 638 3.61 30.28 18.53
C PRO A 638 4.07 29.49 19.75
N LEU A 639 4.88 30.11 20.62
CA LEU A 639 5.28 29.53 21.88
C LEU A 639 4.09 29.34 22.82
N ASN A 640 3.86 28.11 23.24
CA ASN A 640 2.77 27.78 24.15
C ASN A 640 3.23 27.94 25.60
N ALA A 641 2.38 28.53 26.46
CA ALA A 641 2.66 28.72 27.89
C ALA A 641 3.01 27.41 28.62
N SER A 642 2.40 26.27 28.24
CA SER A 642 2.68 24.96 28.82
C SER A 642 4.10 24.45 28.49
N ILE A 643 4.64 24.81 27.32
CA ILE A 643 6.00 24.47 26.90
C ILE A 643 6.99 25.35 27.68
N VAL A 644 6.71 26.63 27.79
CA VAL A 644 7.54 27.58 28.53
C VAL A 644 7.67 27.19 30.00
N GLN A 645 6.58 26.77 30.65
CA GLN A 645 6.61 26.32 32.05
C GLN A 645 7.43 25.06 32.31
N LYS A 646 7.55 24.19 31.33
CA LYS A 646 8.31 22.92 31.40
C LYS A 646 9.77 23.06 30.98
N SER A 647 10.17 24.20 30.43
CA SER A 647 11.50 24.43 29.87
C SER A 647 12.41 25.18 30.86
N GLU A 648 13.73 24.94 30.76
CA GLU A 648 14.73 25.62 31.57
C GLU A 648 14.73 27.16 31.40
N SER A 649 14.27 27.63 30.23
CA SER A 649 14.16 29.07 29.93
C SER A 649 13.22 29.28 28.73
N LEU A 650 12.77 30.55 28.50
CA LEU A 650 12.05 30.98 27.33
C LEU A 650 12.80 30.61 26.03
N TYR A 651 14.12 30.77 26.04
CA TYR A 651 14.97 30.48 24.89
C TYR A 651 15.09 28.97 24.61
N ALA A 652 15.12 28.16 25.66
CA ALA A 652 15.06 26.69 25.50
C ALA A 652 13.72 26.25 24.92
N ALA A 653 12.61 26.86 25.37
CA ALA A 653 11.28 26.60 24.86
C ALA A 653 11.12 26.94 23.38
N ALA A 654 11.74 28.04 22.93
CA ALA A 654 11.64 28.50 21.54
C ALA A 654 12.22 27.49 20.54
N PHE A 655 13.19 26.68 20.94
CA PHE A 655 13.85 25.73 20.05
C PHE A 655 13.33 24.30 20.15
N GLN A 656 12.37 24.01 21.02
CA GLN A 656 11.79 22.67 21.10
C GLN A 656 11.17 22.19 19.79
N PRO A 657 10.42 22.99 19.03
CA PRO A 657 9.91 22.59 17.71
C PRO A 657 11.04 22.26 16.72
N LEU A 658 12.09 23.07 16.70
CA LEU A 658 13.24 22.83 15.81
C LEU A 658 14.04 21.61 16.27
N GLU A 659 14.34 21.47 17.56
CA GLU A 659 15.01 20.30 18.12
C GLU A 659 14.27 19.02 17.74
N MET A 660 12.98 19.03 17.83
CA MET A 660 12.17 17.88 17.47
C MET A 660 12.19 17.59 15.97
N ILE A 661 12.05 18.60 15.11
CA ILE A 661 12.19 18.43 13.65
C ILE A 661 13.54 17.78 13.34
N LEU A 662 14.62 18.28 13.94
CA LEU A 662 15.97 17.76 13.76
C LEU A 662 16.10 16.31 14.23
N LEU A 663 15.57 15.99 15.41
CA LEU A 663 15.58 14.64 15.96
C LEU A 663 14.71 13.68 15.14
N MET A 664 13.57 14.12 14.65
CA MET A 664 12.69 13.31 13.77
C MET A 664 13.40 12.91 12.48
N VAL A 665 14.15 13.83 11.88
CA VAL A 665 14.84 13.62 10.61
C VAL A 665 16.15 12.83 10.80
N SER A 666 16.87 13.05 11.90
CA SER A 666 18.22 12.50 12.12
C SER A 666 18.26 11.10 12.75
N THR A 667 17.14 10.60 13.27
CA THR A 667 17.11 9.31 13.96
C THR A 667 16.52 8.21 13.07
N PRO A 668 17.15 7.01 13.00
CA PRO A 668 16.59 5.87 12.30
C PRO A 668 15.20 5.51 12.85
N ASN A 669 14.25 5.31 11.98
CA ASN A 669 12.86 5.02 12.33
C ASN A 669 12.50 3.58 12.01
N LEU A 670 11.70 2.93 12.85
CA LEU A 670 11.10 1.63 12.59
C LEU A 670 10.07 1.69 11.45
N ILE A 671 9.42 2.85 11.30
CA ILE A 671 8.50 3.16 10.20
C ILE A 671 9.13 4.33 9.45
N GLY A 672 9.40 4.17 8.15
CA GLY A 672 10.10 5.16 7.32
C GLY A 672 9.49 6.57 7.46
N PHE A 673 10.32 7.50 7.91
CA PHE A 673 9.95 8.88 8.18
C PHE A 673 11.08 9.79 7.66
N GLU A 674 10.75 10.76 6.81
CA GLU A 674 11.72 11.63 6.14
C GLU A 674 11.40 13.11 6.37
N PHE A 675 12.38 13.98 6.16
CA PHE A 675 12.17 15.45 6.18
C PHE A 675 11.01 15.88 5.27
N TYR A 676 10.83 15.17 4.15
CA TYR A 676 9.72 15.38 3.23
C TYR A 676 8.35 15.24 3.90
N ASP A 677 8.19 14.30 4.81
CA ASP A 677 6.93 14.07 5.50
C ASP A 677 6.57 15.26 6.41
N ILE A 678 7.58 15.82 7.09
CA ILE A 678 7.44 17.06 7.87
C ILE A 678 7.12 18.23 6.95
N ALA A 679 7.87 18.38 5.85
CA ALA A 679 7.67 19.45 4.89
C ALA A 679 6.27 19.42 4.28
N ASN A 680 5.70 18.24 4.00
CA ASN A 680 4.34 18.11 3.51
C ASN A 680 3.27 18.57 4.52
N VAL A 681 3.46 18.25 5.80
CA VAL A 681 2.52 18.68 6.84
C VAL A 681 2.63 20.19 7.09
N LEU A 682 3.85 20.71 7.08
CA LEU A 682 4.09 22.12 7.38
C LEU A 682 3.89 23.05 6.17
N SER A 683 4.03 22.54 4.93
CA SER A 683 3.92 23.38 3.73
C SER A 683 2.55 24.05 3.62
N LYS A 684 2.51 25.38 3.71
CA LYS A 684 1.29 26.22 3.70
C LYS A 684 0.26 25.79 4.77
N SER A 685 0.73 25.29 5.90
CA SER A 685 -0.16 24.77 6.94
C SER A 685 -0.81 25.87 7.79
N GLY A 686 -0.29 27.07 7.76
CA GLY A 686 -0.78 28.15 8.59
C GLY A 686 -0.11 28.18 9.97
N LEU A 687 -0.94 28.15 11.02
CA LEU A 687 -0.43 27.98 12.37
C LEU A 687 -0.08 26.50 12.60
N ALA A 688 1.07 26.26 13.21
CA ALA A 688 1.49 24.93 13.61
C ALA A 688 1.69 24.88 15.13
N LEU A 689 1.29 23.78 15.74
CA LEU A 689 1.46 23.55 17.16
C LEU A 689 2.35 22.35 17.42
N PHE A 690 2.98 22.38 18.55
CA PHE A 690 3.81 21.33 19.06
C PHE A 690 3.21 20.75 20.34
N GLY A 691 3.06 19.42 20.38
CA GLY A 691 2.65 18.67 21.56
C GLY A 691 3.77 17.74 22.04
N PHE A 692 3.96 17.69 23.34
CA PHE A 692 4.98 16.85 23.98
C PHE A 692 4.40 16.13 25.18
N GLY A 693 4.59 14.81 25.21
CA GLY A 693 4.28 13.96 26.35
C GLY A 693 5.48 13.09 26.72
N GLU A 694 5.76 12.97 28.01
CA GLU A 694 6.85 12.13 28.50
C GLU A 694 6.46 11.34 29.75
N SER A 695 7.23 10.29 30.02
CA SER A 695 7.24 9.55 31.27
C SER A 695 8.67 9.20 31.63
N ASN A 696 9.02 9.39 32.89
CA ASN A 696 10.36 9.04 33.43
C ASN A 696 10.50 7.53 33.68
N ASP A 697 9.47 6.75 33.49
CA ASP A 697 9.50 5.30 33.62
C ASP A 697 9.22 4.62 32.27
N ALA A 698 9.75 3.41 32.14
CA ALA A 698 9.55 2.60 30.95
C ALA A 698 8.29 1.72 30.99
N VAL A 699 7.47 1.86 32.03
CA VAL A 699 6.27 1.02 32.28
C VAL A 699 5.00 1.74 31.83
N THR A 700 4.99 3.09 31.87
CA THR A 700 3.84 3.88 31.40
C THR A 700 3.53 3.55 29.93
N PRO A 701 2.31 3.10 29.58
CA PRO A 701 1.96 2.74 28.19
C PRO A 701 2.18 3.93 27.23
N LEU A 702 2.64 3.66 26.01
CA LEU A 702 2.82 4.69 24.96
C LEU A 702 1.52 5.45 24.66
N ARG A 703 0.39 4.77 24.77
CA ARG A 703 -0.94 5.38 24.65
C ARG A 703 -1.12 6.56 25.63
N GLU A 704 -0.72 6.39 26.88
CA GLU A 704 -0.83 7.42 27.89
C GLU A 704 0.14 8.58 27.65
N VAL A 705 1.36 8.30 27.20
CA VAL A 705 2.36 9.31 26.81
C VAL A 705 1.90 10.10 25.59
N THR A 706 1.31 9.44 24.61
CA THR A 706 0.72 10.08 23.42
C THR A 706 -0.50 10.94 23.80
N LYS A 707 -1.34 10.48 24.71
CA LYS A 707 -2.45 11.25 25.23
C LYS A 707 -1.99 12.55 25.91
N ARG A 708 -0.93 12.49 26.71
CA ARG A 708 -0.31 13.69 27.32
C ARG A 708 0.21 14.66 26.26
N ALA A 709 0.78 14.14 25.16
CA ALA A 709 1.20 14.99 24.04
C ALA A 709 0.01 15.69 23.37
N ILE A 710 -1.09 14.98 23.16
CA ILE A 710 -2.35 15.56 22.61
C ILE A 710 -2.93 16.61 23.57
N GLU A 711 -3.02 16.30 24.86
CA GLU A 711 -3.54 17.20 25.91
C GLU A 711 -2.67 18.46 26.10
N SER A 712 -1.41 18.45 25.66
CA SER A 712 -0.54 19.62 25.65
C SER A 712 -0.86 20.59 24.51
N ILE A 713 -1.66 20.16 23.51
CA ILE A 713 -2.19 21.00 22.43
C ILE A 713 -3.50 21.64 22.91
N PRO A 714 -3.72 22.94 22.71
CA PRO A 714 -4.95 23.59 23.14
C PRO A 714 -6.21 22.95 22.57
N ASN A 715 -7.23 22.71 23.41
CA ASN A 715 -8.49 22.05 23.06
C ASN A 715 -9.35 22.78 22.01
N GLU A 716 -9.08 24.05 21.77
CA GLU A 716 -9.82 24.90 20.81
C GLU A 716 -9.30 24.75 19.37
N ALA A 717 -8.22 23.98 19.21
CA ALA A 717 -7.55 23.81 17.93
C ALA A 717 -8.20 22.70 17.11
N ILE A 718 -8.58 23.02 15.86
CA ILE A 718 -8.99 21.99 14.89
C ILE A 718 -7.76 21.55 14.10
N LEU A 719 -7.35 20.31 14.31
CA LEU A 719 -6.18 19.76 13.63
C LEU A 719 -6.48 19.51 12.14
N ARG A 720 -5.61 20.00 11.28
CA ARG A 720 -5.67 19.82 9.84
C ARG A 720 -4.73 18.73 9.35
N GLY A 721 -3.63 18.52 10.05
CA GLY A 721 -2.61 17.50 9.82
C GLY A 721 -1.72 17.35 11.04
N ALA A 722 -1.11 16.19 11.21
CA ALA A 722 -0.17 15.99 12.30
C ALA A 722 0.98 15.06 11.90
N VAL A 723 2.13 15.29 12.48
CA VAL A 723 3.26 14.36 12.50
C VAL A 723 3.40 13.87 13.93
N TRP A 724 3.47 12.57 14.11
CA TRP A 724 3.57 11.94 15.42
C TRP A 724 4.76 11.00 15.46
N LYS A 725 5.52 11.07 16.55
CA LYS A 725 6.65 10.19 16.82
C LYS A 725 6.68 9.79 18.29
N VAL A 726 6.90 8.51 18.54
CA VAL A 726 7.15 7.97 19.89
C VAL A 726 8.54 7.40 20.00
N ALA A 727 9.13 7.54 21.18
CA ALA A 727 10.43 6.99 21.52
C ALA A 727 10.37 6.23 22.86
N ASN A 728 11.08 5.11 22.92
CA ASN A 728 11.23 4.33 24.14
C ASN A 728 12.72 4.26 24.53
N PHE A 729 13.04 4.64 25.74
CA PHE A 729 14.41 4.78 26.25
C PHE A 729 14.83 3.60 27.14
N LYS A 730 14.41 2.37 26.86
CA LYS A 730 14.76 1.22 27.69
C LYS A 730 15.99 0.47 27.18
N ARG A 731 16.83 -0.03 28.11
CA ARG A 731 17.96 -0.89 27.79
C ARG A 731 17.53 -2.19 27.11
N ARG A 732 18.39 -2.71 26.21
CA ARG A 732 18.26 -3.92 25.42
C ARG A 732 17.67 -5.12 26.17
N SER A 733 16.50 -5.60 25.80
CA SER A 733 16.11 -6.99 25.80
C SER A 733 15.22 -7.23 24.56
N ASN A 734 15.29 -8.41 23.98
CA ASN A 734 14.51 -8.79 22.81
C ASN A 734 12.98 -8.75 23.06
N ASP A 735 12.55 -8.84 24.32
CA ASP A 735 11.14 -8.78 24.72
C ASP A 735 10.49 -7.41 24.49
N ILE A 736 11.28 -6.33 24.47
CA ILE A 736 10.76 -4.94 24.41
C ILE A 736 10.23 -4.58 23.02
N ARG A 737 10.76 -5.17 21.94
CA ARG A 737 10.33 -4.83 20.56
C ARG A 737 8.89 -5.27 20.28
N ARG A 738 8.44 -6.39 20.83
CA ARG A 738 7.08 -6.91 20.64
C ARG A 738 6.04 -6.03 21.33
N ASP A 739 6.30 -5.72 22.62
CA ASP A 739 5.39 -4.87 23.41
C ASP A 739 5.33 -3.45 22.84
N PHE A 740 6.46 -2.89 22.39
CA PHE A 740 6.52 -1.53 21.87
C PHE A 740 5.70 -1.36 20.57
N MET A 741 5.73 -2.32 19.66
CA MET A 741 4.94 -2.23 18.40
C MET A 741 3.44 -2.34 18.66
N GLY A 742 3.01 -3.21 19.57
CA GLY A 742 1.62 -3.29 20.01
C GLY A 742 1.15 -1.99 20.66
N GLU A 743 1.94 -1.44 21.59
CA GLU A 743 1.64 -0.17 22.24
C GLU A 743 1.67 1.04 21.29
N ALA A 744 2.53 1.00 20.25
CA ALA A 744 2.56 2.05 19.23
C ALA A 744 1.29 2.03 18.37
N VAL A 745 0.75 0.84 18.05
CA VAL A 745 -0.53 0.70 17.36
C VAL A 745 -1.68 1.24 18.22
N ASP A 746 -1.73 0.88 19.50
CA ASP A 746 -2.75 1.39 20.44
C ASP A 746 -2.67 2.92 20.62
N ALA A 747 -1.46 3.47 20.59
CA ALA A 747 -1.24 4.92 20.65
C ALA A 747 -1.66 5.62 19.34
N LEU A 748 -1.52 4.94 18.20
CA LEU A 748 -1.96 5.42 16.88
C LEU A 748 -3.48 5.58 16.82
N GLU A 749 -4.24 4.66 17.40
CA GLU A 749 -5.70 4.74 17.45
C GLU A 749 -6.21 6.03 18.14
N ILE A 750 -5.49 6.49 19.17
CA ILE A 750 -5.82 7.77 19.83
C ILE A 750 -5.55 8.94 18.90
N MET A 751 -4.44 8.91 18.18
CA MET A 751 -4.10 9.96 17.23
C MET A 751 -5.15 10.03 16.12
N GLU A 752 -5.56 8.89 15.57
CA GLU A 752 -6.59 8.81 14.52
C GLU A 752 -7.94 9.32 15.01
N ALA A 753 -8.30 9.05 16.27
CA ALA A 753 -9.54 9.57 16.87
C ALA A 753 -9.54 11.10 17.05
N CYS A 754 -8.37 11.74 17.16
CA CYS A 754 -8.22 13.18 17.35
C CYS A 754 -8.05 13.96 16.05
N ILE A 755 -7.72 13.29 14.93
CA ILE A 755 -7.47 13.92 13.63
C ILE A 755 -8.69 13.73 12.72
N PRO A 756 -9.29 14.78 12.14
CA PRO A 756 -10.46 14.66 11.27
C PRO A 756 -10.18 13.81 10.03
N PHE A 757 -11.19 13.05 9.61
CA PHE A 757 -11.21 12.06 8.51
C PHE A 757 -10.88 12.68 7.14
N ARG A 758 -9.90 13.27 6.80
CA ARG A 758 -9.38 13.80 5.51
C ARG A 758 -8.06 14.54 5.71
N THR A 759 -7.48 14.41 6.86
CA THR A 759 -6.27 15.12 7.24
C THR A 759 -5.05 14.27 6.89
N PHE A 760 -4.01 14.90 6.37
CA PHE A 760 -2.74 14.23 6.12
C PHE A 760 -2.05 14.00 7.47
N ALA A 761 -1.75 12.75 7.79
CA ALA A 761 -1.05 12.37 9.02
C ALA A 761 0.13 11.47 8.69
N VAL A 762 1.27 11.70 9.33
CA VAL A 762 2.49 10.91 9.18
C VAL A 762 2.94 10.44 10.56
N TYR A 763 3.29 9.18 10.65
CA TYR A 763 3.60 8.51 11.90
C TYR A 763 5.03 7.95 11.86
N GLY A 764 5.76 8.11 12.96
CA GLY A 764 7.09 7.53 13.13
C GLY A 764 7.27 6.95 14.53
N ALA A 765 7.92 5.81 14.63
CA ALA A 765 8.26 5.18 15.90
C ALA A 765 9.76 4.87 15.96
N ASN A 766 10.39 5.13 17.11
CA ASN A 766 11.80 4.85 17.34
C ASN A 766 12.03 4.11 18.66
N THR A 767 12.88 3.10 18.65
CA THR A 767 13.22 2.30 19.83
C THR A 767 14.56 2.67 20.49
N GLU A 768 15.37 3.55 19.90
CA GLU A 768 16.70 3.86 20.37
C GLU A 768 16.93 5.37 20.49
N PHE A 769 16.79 5.91 21.68
CA PHE A 769 17.37 7.18 22.10
C PHE A 769 18.32 6.94 23.27
N ASP A 770 19.20 7.88 23.55
CA ASP A 770 20.36 7.82 24.46
C ASP A 770 20.29 6.76 25.57
N ARG A 771 21.30 5.91 25.66
CA ARG A 771 21.39 4.73 26.55
C ARG A 771 21.42 5.04 28.05
N ARG A 772 21.34 6.31 28.47
CA ARG A 772 21.52 6.75 29.85
C ARG A 772 20.23 7.15 30.56
N GLU A 773 19.15 7.43 29.82
CA GLU A 773 17.88 7.84 30.41
C GLU A 773 16.83 6.75 30.20
N LEU A 774 16.08 6.43 31.26
CA LEU A 774 14.93 5.52 31.22
C LEU A 774 13.68 6.38 31.06
N GLY A 775 12.88 6.14 29.99
CA GLY A 775 11.64 6.88 29.82
C GLY A 775 10.98 6.66 28.46
N ARG A 776 9.80 7.24 28.28
CA ARG A 776 9.03 7.21 27.03
C ARG A 776 8.64 8.64 26.68
N GLN A 777 8.71 8.98 25.42
CA GLN A 777 8.33 10.29 24.90
C GLN A 777 7.44 10.17 23.67
N ALA A 778 6.49 11.07 23.53
CA ALA A 778 5.67 11.25 22.34
C ALA A 778 5.72 12.72 21.91
N TYR A 779 5.90 12.93 20.61
CA TYR A 779 5.98 14.24 19.99
C TYR A 779 4.93 14.37 18.90
N ILE A 780 4.29 15.52 18.83
CA ILE A 780 3.27 15.84 17.83
C ILE A 780 3.57 17.20 17.23
N ILE A 781 3.67 17.29 15.92
CA ILE A 781 3.56 18.54 15.16
C ILE A 781 2.19 18.55 14.49
N ALA A 782 1.38 19.52 14.80
CA ALA A 782 0.02 19.64 14.27
C ALA A 782 -0.16 20.92 13.49
N SER A 783 -0.72 20.83 12.32
CA SER A 783 -1.18 21.95 11.51
C SER A 783 -2.63 22.31 11.88
N LEU A 784 -2.93 23.59 11.99
CA LEU A 784 -4.23 24.09 12.43
C LEU A 784 -5.02 24.73 11.32
N GLN A 785 -6.34 24.53 11.37
CA GLN A 785 -7.31 25.38 10.68
C GLN A 785 -8.11 26.15 11.72
N VAL A 786 -8.02 27.47 11.68
CA VAL A 786 -8.90 28.34 12.47
C VAL A 786 -10.20 28.51 11.71
N LYS A 787 -11.34 28.28 12.38
CA LYS A 787 -12.67 28.49 11.82
C LYS A 787 -12.97 29.97 11.64
#